data_179f208387dfa4bae695d2b1b3179e80
#
_entry.id   179f208387dfa4bae695d2b1b3179e80
#
_cell.length_a   1.000
_cell.length_b   1.000
_cell.length_c   1.000
_cell.angle_alpha   90.00
_cell.angle_beta   90.00
_cell.angle_gamma   90.00
#
_symmetry.space_group_name_H-M   'P 1'
#
loop_
_entity.id
_entity.type
_entity.pdbx_description
1 polymer ?
#
loop_
_entity_poly.entity_id
_entity_poly.type
_entity_poly.pdbx_seq_one_letter_code
_entity_poly.pdbx_strand_id
1 'polypeptide(L)'
;MAPTFEHLREADLDDDDYNEDEIDVSDLRERFEVQLEHGYDTFVVIDGLPKVTEDQKPKLVKFLLRKLNTVGTTREDLIYMPMGEDGKSLSFAFVEYSSAAEAAAATRQLDMVPLDKKHTLRVNKMTDIERYGREGRIDETYQPPKIDEFTQKEHLKWWLKDPSGRGRDQFVLFRGDNVGVFWNNEKDQPEGVVERPHWTETFVQWSPKGTYLTSVHAQGVQLWGGQSWSRQARFAHPYVNMVAFSPGEKYMVTWSNRPISIPDEGHPALSIDDDGKNYVIWEITTGTPLRSFANLDLAKPEEGRPPPKLQWPAFKWSADDKYVARLNPGQSISVYELPRMNLLDKTTVKIDGVVDFDWAPATVQRDGVKEYEQLICFWTPEIGSNPAKVGLMSIPSKEIVRSLNLFSVSDAKLHWQSEAAYLCVKVDRHSKSKKSQATTLEIFRVKEKGVPVEVVDTIKDTVINFAWEPRGARFAIISTTEPVGPTAVAPKTAVSFFCPEKTKGTTTGNFKHLRTLDKKNSNAIYWAPRGRFVVIATVHNQQSSDLDFFDLDFEGEKPESDKDLTANLQLMNTADHYGVTDVEWDPSGRFVATWASVWKHTMENGYHIYDFRGEALREEPVDKFKQFSWRPRPATLLTKEEQKQIRKNLREYSRTFDQEDADRGASADLAVVEARRHLLNEWYEWRENMEAELAEERERAGLPKDPHTHLLEAKTKTLQVADQEQVVEEIVEDVLEETEEVVVG
;
A
#
# COMPACT_ATOMS: atom_id res chain seq x y z
N MET A 1 -9.87 61.79 -38.72
CA MET A 1 -10.86 61.08 -39.58
C MET A 1 -10.08 59.97 -40.24
N ALA A 2 -10.27 58.79 -39.77
CA ALA A 2 -9.70 57.58 -40.40
C ALA A 2 -10.54 57.28 -41.65
N PRO A 3 -9.96 56.92 -42.78
CA PRO A 3 -10.71 56.56 -43.96
C PRO A 3 -11.35 55.19 -43.73
N THR A 4 -12.67 55.16 -43.95
CA THR A 4 -13.43 53.91 -43.92
C THR A 4 -13.09 53.04 -45.11
N PHE A 5 -12.89 51.77 -44.89
CA PHE A 5 -12.50 50.71 -45.83
C PHE A 5 -13.50 50.39 -46.98
N GLU A 6 -14.58 51.14 -47.10
CA GLU A 6 -15.65 50.90 -48.08
C GLU A 6 -15.39 51.42 -49.50
N HIS A 7 -14.34 52.22 -49.73
CA HIS A 7 -14.05 52.79 -51.06
C HIS A 7 -12.97 52.07 -51.91
N LEU A 8 -12.51 50.90 -51.41
CA LEU A 8 -11.47 50.15 -52.16
C LEU A 8 -11.98 48.90 -52.90
N ARG A 9 -13.32 48.78 -53.07
CA ARG A 9 -13.91 47.59 -53.67
C ARG A 9 -14.31 47.72 -55.13
N GLU A 10 -14.05 48.84 -55.78
CA GLU A 10 -14.36 49.04 -57.21
C GLU A 10 -13.19 49.70 -57.95
N ALA A 11 -12.09 49.00 -58.10
CA ALA A 11 -11.14 49.19 -59.15
C ALA A 11 -10.87 47.81 -59.74
N ASP A 12 -11.34 47.65 -60.99
CA ASP A 12 -11.00 46.53 -61.87
C ASP A 12 -9.47 46.41 -61.91
N LEU A 13 -8.92 45.51 -61.15
CA LEU A 13 -7.55 45.03 -61.31
C LEU A 13 -7.69 43.70 -62.03
N ASP A 14 -7.20 43.66 -63.25
CA ASP A 14 -7.04 42.47 -64.07
C ASP A 14 -6.25 41.44 -63.25
N ASP A 15 -6.84 40.27 -63.08
CA ASP A 15 -6.46 39.18 -62.16
C ASP A 15 -5.29 38.33 -62.71
N ASP A 16 -4.54 38.79 -63.68
CA ASP A 16 -3.43 38.08 -64.32
C ASP A 16 -2.11 38.86 -64.17
N ASP A 17 -1.23 38.45 -63.27
CA ASP A 17 0.21 38.75 -63.17
C ASP A 17 0.75 39.35 -61.85
N TYR A 18 0.13 39.20 -60.72
CA TYR A 18 0.83 39.49 -59.45
C TYR A 18 1.22 38.21 -58.73
N ASN A 19 2.52 37.88 -58.77
CA ASN A 19 3.13 36.86 -57.98
C ASN A 19 3.24 37.44 -56.56
N GLU A 20 2.44 36.94 -55.61
CA GLU A 20 2.44 37.41 -54.17
C GLU A 20 3.83 37.33 -53.54
N ASP A 21 4.72 36.48 -54.07
CA ASP A 21 6.10 36.30 -53.61
C ASP A 21 7.08 37.42 -54.13
N GLU A 22 6.67 38.32 -55.01
CA GLU A 22 7.52 39.39 -55.50
C GLU A 22 7.27 40.75 -54.85
N ILE A 23 6.26 40.88 -54.02
CA ILE A 23 5.99 42.12 -53.27
C ILE A 23 6.89 42.17 -52.06
N ASP A 24 7.94 42.96 -52.09
CA ASP A 24 8.78 43.21 -50.94
C ASP A 24 7.99 43.98 -49.87
N VAL A 25 7.49 43.25 -48.86
CA VAL A 25 6.75 43.79 -47.70
C VAL A 25 7.64 43.88 -46.44
N SER A 26 8.96 43.76 -46.60
CA SER A 26 9.90 43.74 -45.49
C SER A 26 9.86 45.01 -44.64
N ASP A 27 9.70 46.19 -45.27
CA ASP A 27 9.57 47.48 -44.59
C ASP A 27 8.24 47.60 -43.79
N LEU A 28 7.15 47.02 -44.30
CA LEU A 28 5.87 46.94 -43.61
C LEU A 28 5.94 45.94 -42.47
N ARG A 29 6.61 44.80 -42.68
CA ARG A 29 6.82 43.79 -41.65
C ARG A 29 7.66 44.35 -40.51
N GLU A 30 8.81 45.04 -40.84
CA GLU A 30 9.66 45.65 -39.80
C GLU A 30 8.95 46.76 -39.04
N ARG A 31 8.00 47.50 -39.65
CA ARG A 31 7.25 48.59 -39.03
C ARG A 31 6.04 48.17 -38.24
N PHE A 32 5.42 47.04 -38.58
CA PHE A 32 4.17 46.56 -37.97
C PHE A 32 4.28 45.19 -37.32
N GLU A 33 5.44 44.51 -37.43
CA GLU A 33 5.68 43.27 -36.73
C GLU A 33 5.67 43.53 -35.25
N VAL A 34 4.73 42.89 -34.56
CA VAL A 34 4.63 42.96 -33.10
C VAL A 34 5.82 42.19 -32.52
N GLN A 35 6.85 42.90 -32.10
CA GLN A 35 7.93 42.31 -31.35
C GLN A 35 7.44 42.01 -29.92
N LEU A 36 7.33 40.73 -29.58
CA LEU A 36 7.03 40.34 -28.22
C LEU A 36 8.25 40.66 -27.34
N GLU A 37 8.05 41.52 -26.37
CA GLU A 37 9.06 41.77 -25.33
C GLU A 37 9.28 40.48 -24.56
N HIS A 38 10.53 40.09 -24.38
CA HIS A 38 10.91 38.96 -23.54
C HIS A 38 10.97 39.37 -22.09
N GLY A 39 10.54 38.48 -21.13
CA GLY A 39 10.69 38.73 -19.69
C GLY A 39 9.38 38.79 -18.92
N TYR A 40 8.30 38.16 -19.42
CA TYR A 40 7.01 38.11 -18.75
C TYR A 40 6.90 37.03 -17.64
N ASP A 41 8.02 36.51 -17.17
CA ASP A 41 8.05 35.47 -16.13
C ASP A 41 7.46 35.94 -14.79
N THR A 42 7.47 37.26 -14.54
CA THR A 42 6.91 37.88 -13.34
C THR A 42 5.42 38.18 -13.47
N PHE A 43 4.83 38.06 -14.66
CA PHE A 43 3.46 38.43 -14.95
C PHE A 43 2.50 37.25 -14.89
N VAL A 44 1.31 37.53 -14.36
CA VAL A 44 0.16 36.63 -14.42
C VAL A 44 -1.07 37.32 -14.98
N VAL A 45 -1.92 36.57 -15.66
CA VAL A 45 -3.25 36.98 -16.10
C VAL A 45 -4.28 36.41 -15.15
N ILE A 46 -5.14 37.27 -14.63
CA ILE A 46 -6.21 36.89 -13.73
C ILE A 46 -7.57 37.11 -14.38
N ASP A 47 -8.26 36.02 -14.69
CA ASP A 47 -9.62 36.03 -15.26
C ASP A 47 -10.68 35.83 -14.17
N GLY A 48 -11.95 36.02 -14.57
CA GLY A 48 -13.10 35.80 -13.69
C GLY A 48 -13.41 36.98 -12.77
N LEU A 49 -12.93 38.18 -13.12
CA LEU A 49 -13.21 39.40 -12.37
C LEU A 49 -14.60 39.99 -12.71
N PRO A 50 -15.26 40.65 -11.77
CA PRO A 50 -16.49 41.37 -12.04
C PRO A 50 -16.24 42.56 -12.96
N LYS A 51 -17.18 42.82 -13.88
CA LYS A 51 -17.16 44.05 -14.71
C LYS A 51 -17.55 45.24 -13.87
N VAL A 52 -16.64 46.21 -13.75
CA VAL A 52 -16.81 47.43 -12.94
C VAL A 52 -16.60 48.69 -13.78
N THR A 53 -17.28 49.79 -13.41
CA THR A 53 -17.06 51.13 -14.01
C THR A 53 -15.75 51.73 -13.51
N GLU A 54 -15.28 52.76 -14.20
CA GLU A 54 -14.02 53.43 -13.87
C GLU A 54 -13.96 53.95 -12.42
N ASP A 55 -15.10 54.44 -11.91
CA ASP A 55 -15.22 54.91 -10.49
C ASP A 55 -15.10 53.74 -9.46
N GLN A 56 -15.43 52.54 -9.85
CA GLN A 56 -15.39 51.35 -8.98
C GLN A 56 -14.08 50.60 -9.08
N LYS A 57 -13.31 50.80 -10.16
CA LYS A 57 -12.03 50.15 -10.41
C LYS A 57 -11.05 50.25 -9.24
N PRO A 58 -10.81 51.42 -8.62
CA PRO A 58 -9.87 51.52 -7.51
C PRO A 58 -10.27 50.70 -6.28
N LYS A 59 -11.58 50.49 -6.06
CA LYS A 59 -12.08 49.64 -4.95
C LYS A 59 -11.82 48.17 -5.21
N LEU A 60 -12.03 47.72 -6.45
CA LEU A 60 -11.77 46.35 -6.87
C LEU A 60 -10.26 46.06 -6.83
N VAL A 61 -9.43 46.97 -7.33
CA VAL A 61 -7.96 46.86 -7.29
C VAL A 61 -7.44 46.73 -5.85
N LYS A 62 -7.92 47.55 -4.93
CA LYS A 62 -7.55 47.46 -3.49
C LYS A 62 -8.00 46.16 -2.85
N PHE A 63 -9.15 45.63 -3.24
CA PHE A 63 -9.62 44.34 -2.77
C PHE A 63 -8.78 43.18 -3.32
N LEU A 64 -8.46 43.21 -4.62
CA LEU A 64 -7.56 42.23 -5.26
C LEU A 64 -6.18 42.26 -4.64
N LEU A 65 -5.61 43.46 -4.43
CA LEU A 65 -4.28 43.65 -3.86
C LEU A 65 -4.14 42.93 -2.49
N ARG A 66 -5.18 42.99 -1.64
CA ARG A 66 -5.16 42.26 -0.35
C ARG A 66 -5.08 40.75 -0.54
N LYS A 67 -5.74 40.20 -1.59
CA LYS A 67 -5.69 38.79 -1.92
C LYS A 67 -4.36 38.40 -2.57
N LEU A 68 -3.87 39.23 -3.48
CA LEU A 68 -2.63 38.98 -4.23
C LEU A 68 -1.39 39.03 -3.31
N ASN A 69 -1.35 39.97 -2.38
CA ASN A 69 -0.26 40.09 -1.41
C ASN A 69 -0.22 38.98 -0.34
N THR A 70 -1.18 38.07 -0.34
CA THR A 70 -1.07 36.85 0.50
C THR A 70 -0.09 35.82 -0.06
N VAL A 71 0.27 35.94 -1.35
CA VAL A 71 1.09 34.97 -2.07
C VAL A 71 2.44 35.51 -2.48
N GLY A 72 2.48 36.79 -2.85
CA GLY A 72 3.68 37.47 -3.30
C GLY A 72 3.55 38.98 -3.10
N THR A 73 4.56 39.73 -3.50
CA THR A 73 4.59 41.18 -3.33
C THR A 73 4.22 41.84 -4.66
N THR A 74 3.08 42.55 -4.68
CA THR A 74 2.67 43.42 -5.78
C THR A 74 2.13 44.70 -5.28
N ARG A 75 2.05 45.75 -6.11
CA ARG A 75 1.56 47.09 -5.80
C ARG A 75 0.41 47.48 -6.71
N GLU A 76 -0.32 48.55 -6.36
CA GLU A 76 -1.50 49.03 -7.08
C GLU A 76 -1.16 49.42 -8.51
N ASP A 77 0.01 50.00 -8.73
CA ASP A 77 0.56 50.46 -10.02
C ASP A 77 0.96 49.29 -10.94
N LEU A 78 1.16 48.10 -10.40
CA LEU A 78 1.53 46.90 -11.13
C LEU A 78 0.31 46.01 -11.49
N ILE A 79 -0.90 46.51 -11.28
CA ILE A 79 -2.15 45.79 -11.64
C ILE A 79 -2.80 46.57 -12.78
N TYR A 80 -2.71 46.02 -13.99
CA TYR A 80 -3.33 46.61 -15.18
C TYR A 80 -4.67 45.94 -15.47
N MET A 81 -5.76 46.70 -15.39
CA MET A 81 -7.11 46.22 -15.68
C MET A 81 -7.64 47.03 -16.90
N PRO A 82 -7.74 46.39 -18.08
CA PRO A 82 -8.20 47.06 -19.30
C PRO A 82 -9.68 47.41 -19.22
N MET A 83 -10.05 48.53 -19.86
CA MET A 83 -11.43 48.99 -19.96
C MET A 83 -11.94 48.77 -21.37
N GLY A 84 -13.18 48.30 -21.52
CA GLY A 84 -13.85 48.11 -22.79
C GLY A 84 -14.45 49.45 -23.31
N GLU A 85 -14.92 49.45 -24.53
CA GLU A 85 -15.58 50.60 -25.16
C GLU A 85 -16.88 51.01 -24.49
N ASP A 86 -17.49 50.06 -23.72
CA ASP A 86 -18.70 50.30 -22.92
C ASP A 86 -18.45 51.01 -21.58
N GLY A 87 -17.21 51.44 -21.35
CA GLY A 87 -16.79 52.09 -20.10
C GLY A 87 -16.78 51.19 -18.87
N LYS A 88 -16.78 49.85 -19.07
CA LYS A 88 -16.64 48.86 -18.02
C LYS A 88 -15.35 48.07 -18.18
N SER A 89 -14.81 47.58 -17.08
CA SER A 89 -13.62 46.69 -17.12
C SER A 89 -13.91 45.40 -17.88
N LEU A 90 -12.92 44.93 -18.62
CA LEU A 90 -12.90 43.58 -19.14
C LEU A 90 -12.71 42.62 -17.93
N SER A 91 -13.32 41.46 -17.95
CA SER A 91 -13.35 40.54 -16.79
C SER A 91 -12.00 39.93 -16.42
N PHE A 92 -10.87 40.56 -16.77
CA PHE A 92 -9.51 40.12 -16.50
C PHE A 92 -8.58 41.28 -16.13
N ALA A 93 -7.43 40.93 -15.55
CA ALA A 93 -6.36 41.90 -15.22
C ALA A 93 -4.98 41.22 -15.39
N PHE A 94 -3.98 42.05 -15.73
CA PHE A 94 -2.58 41.66 -15.71
C PHE A 94 -1.97 42.13 -14.39
N VAL A 95 -1.17 41.26 -13.76
CA VAL A 95 -0.52 41.54 -12.48
C VAL A 95 0.94 41.17 -12.56
N GLU A 96 1.80 42.11 -12.21
CA GLU A 96 3.24 41.87 -12.07
C GLU A 96 3.60 41.61 -10.62
N TYR A 97 4.40 40.58 -10.38
CA TYR A 97 5.00 40.23 -9.10
C TYR A 97 6.48 40.59 -9.05
N SER A 98 7.04 40.66 -7.85
CA SER A 98 8.45 41.01 -7.66
C SER A 98 9.42 39.93 -8.17
N SER A 99 8.96 38.71 -8.36
CA SER A 99 9.77 37.60 -8.87
C SER A 99 8.94 36.55 -9.63
N ALA A 100 9.57 35.84 -10.55
CA ALA A 100 8.98 34.71 -11.28
C ALA A 100 8.49 33.60 -10.33
N ALA A 101 9.17 33.39 -9.19
CA ALA A 101 8.75 32.42 -8.17
C ALA A 101 7.42 32.80 -7.50
N GLU A 102 7.21 34.11 -7.26
CA GLU A 102 5.94 34.61 -6.72
C GLU A 102 4.81 34.51 -7.74
N ALA A 103 5.07 34.82 -9.01
CA ALA A 103 4.12 34.63 -10.10
C ALA A 103 3.69 33.15 -10.24
N ALA A 104 4.65 32.23 -10.20
CA ALA A 104 4.37 30.79 -10.19
C ALA A 104 3.61 30.34 -8.94
N ALA A 105 3.89 30.93 -7.77
CA ALA A 105 3.13 30.65 -6.56
C ALA A 105 1.69 31.18 -6.64
N ALA A 106 1.49 32.36 -7.25
CA ALA A 106 0.17 32.94 -7.47
C ALA A 106 -0.70 32.06 -8.37
N THR A 107 -0.15 31.54 -9.45
CA THR A 107 -0.86 30.60 -10.34
C THR A 107 -1.31 29.36 -9.61
N ARG A 108 -0.51 28.80 -8.67
CA ARG A 108 -0.85 27.59 -7.92
C ARG A 108 -1.84 27.84 -6.76
N GLN A 109 -1.77 29.00 -6.12
CA GLN A 109 -2.50 29.25 -4.88
C GLN A 109 -3.78 30.07 -5.06
N LEU A 110 -3.85 30.89 -6.10
CA LEU A 110 -4.99 31.78 -6.35
C LEU A 110 -5.90 31.24 -7.47
N ASP A 111 -5.45 30.26 -8.25
CA ASP A 111 -6.31 29.66 -9.26
C ASP A 111 -7.50 28.96 -8.62
N MET A 112 -8.68 29.13 -9.21
CA MET A 112 -9.96 28.61 -8.74
C MET A 112 -10.39 29.07 -7.32
N VAL A 113 -9.76 30.13 -6.79
CA VAL A 113 -10.20 30.70 -5.51
C VAL A 113 -11.44 31.58 -5.73
N PRO A 114 -12.53 31.41 -4.98
CA PRO A 114 -13.70 32.25 -5.09
C PRO A 114 -13.38 33.68 -4.61
N LEU A 115 -13.68 34.64 -5.46
CA LEU A 115 -13.58 36.06 -5.16
C LEU A 115 -14.81 36.51 -4.37
N ASP A 116 -15.97 36.10 -4.85
CA ASP A 116 -17.28 36.27 -4.24
C ASP A 116 -18.21 35.08 -4.57
N LYS A 117 -19.51 35.17 -4.26
CA LYS A 117 -20.51 34.13 -4.55
C LYS A 117 -20.70 33.80 -6.04
N LYS A 118 -20.30 34.70 -6.94
CA LYS A 118 -20.53 34.61 -8.38
C LYS A 118 -19.24 34.55 -9.20
N HIS A 119 -18.12 34.98 -8.65
CA HIS A 119 -16.85 35.12 -9.38
C HIS A 119 -15.77 34.25 -8.75
N THR A 120 -15.07 33.53 -9.59
CA THR A 120 -13.94 32.68 -9.21
C THR A 120 -12.72 33.13 -10.02
N LEU A 121 -11.60 33.32 -9.34
CA LEU A 121 -10.35 33.70 -9.99
C LEU A 121 -9.81 32.55 -10.80
N ARG A 122 -9.33 32.84 -12.00
CA ARG A 122 -8.49 31.97 -12.80
C ARG A 122 -7.17 32.67 -13.06
N VAL A 123 -6.07 32.03 -12.67
CA VAL A 123 -4.75 32.66 -12.68
C VAL A 123 -3.83 31.85 -13.58
N ASN A 124 -3.36 32.46 -14.67
CA ASN A 124 -2.49 31.85 -15.65
C ASN A 124 -1.18 32.62 -15.76
N LYS A 125 -0.07 31.98 -16.09
CA LYS A 125 1.19 32.64 -16.38
C LYS A 125 1.12 33.37 -17.74
N MET A 126 1.72 34.56 -17.80
CA MET A 126 1.83 35.29 -19.06
C MET A 126 2.72 34.57 -20.08
N THR A 127 3.76 33.87 -19.63
CA THR A 127 4.65 33.06 -20.45
C THR A 127 3.96 31.92 -21.20
N ASP A 128 2.80 31.46 -20.74
CA ASP A 128 2.01 30.44 -21.44
C ASP A 128 1.48 30.99 -22.80
N ILE A 129 1.22 32.30 -22.89
CA ILE A 129 0.79 32.97 -24.12
C ILE A 129 1.91 32.91 -25.14
N GLU A 130 3.15 33.22 -24.75
CA GLU A 130 4.33 33.12 -25.64
C GLU A 130 4.55 31.69 -26.09
N ARG A 131 4.43 30.73 -25.21
CA ARG A 131 4.59 29.30 -25.53
C ARG A 131 3.58 28.85 -26.59
N TYR A 132 2.32 29.24 -26.45
CA TYR A 132 1.29 28.89 -27.41
C TYR A 132 1.43 29.67 -28.74
N GLY A 133 1.97 30.89 -28.71
CA GLY A 133 2.20 31.72 -29.91
C GLY A 133 3.38 31.27 -30.77
N ARG A 134 4.47 30.76 -30.12
CA ARG A 134 5.69 30.38 -30.85
C ARG A 134 5.59 29.08 -31.65
N GLU A 135 4.70 28.17 -31.26
CA GLU A 135 4.70 26.81 -31.79
C GLU A 135 3.78 26.60 -33.01
N GLY A 136 3.21 27.64 -33.61
CA GLY A 136 2.30 27.51 -34.75
C GLY A 136 1.11 26.55 -34.51
N ARG A 137 0.75 26.34 -33.26
CA ARG A 137 -0.27 25.35 -32.83
C ARG A 137 -1.69 25.91 -32.76
N ILE A 138 -1.88 27.16 -33.17
CA ILE A 138 -3.22 27.71 -33.30
C ILE A 138 -3.71 27.28 -34.67
N ASP A 139 -4.39 26.15 -34.74
CA ASP A 139 -5.15 25.79 -35.93
C ASP A 139 -6.22 26.84 -36.14
N GLU A 140 -6.14 27.59 -37.22
CA GLU A 140 -7.15 28.59 -37.60
C GLU A 140 -8.53 27.97 -37.81
N THR A 141 -8.56 26.70 -38.14
CA THR A 141 -9.78 25.90 -38.21
C THR A 141 -9.92 25.00 -36.96
N TYR A 142 -10.83 25.36 -36.06
CA TYR A 142 -11.18 24.49 -34.95
C TYR A 142 -11.66 23.14 -35.48
N GLN A 143 -10.87 22.12 -35.25
CA GLN A 143 -11.29 20.75 -35.45
C GLN A 143 -11.84 20.25 -34.11
N PRO A 144 -13.14 19.97 -33.99
CA PRO A 144 -13.65 19.40 -32.74
C PRO A 144 -12.93 18.10 -32.46
N PRO A 145 -12.52 17.87 -31.21
CA PRO A 145 -11.89 16.60 -30.86
C PRO A 145 -12.78 15.46 -31.30
N LYS A 146 -12.23 14.45 -31.96
CA LYS A 146 -12.96 13.23 -32.26
C LYS A 146 -13.38 12.64 -30.89
N ILE A 147 -14.67 12.74 -30.59
CA ILE A 147 -15.25 12.06 -29.46
C ILE A 147 -15.28 10.58 -29.85
N ASP A 148 -14.42 9.79 -29.24
CA ASP A 148 -14.46 8.36 -29.42
C ASP A 148 -15.84 7.86 -29.02
N GLU A 149 -16.39 6.88 -29.77
CA GLU A 149 -17.65 6.26 -29.43
C GLU A 149 -17.59 5.76 -27.98
N PHE A 150 -18.67 5.99 -27.21
CA PHE A 150 -18.76 5.54 -25.85
C PHE A 150 -18.56 4.01 -25.78
N THR A 151 -17.38 3.60 -25.33
CA THR A 151 -17.11 2.21 -25.01
C THR A 151 -17.31 2.00 -23.52
N GLN A 152 -18.21 1.10 -23.17
CA GLN A 152 -18.41 0.73 -21.77
C GLN A 152 -17.10 0.19 -21.21
N LYS A 153 -16.52 0.89 -20.23
CA LYS A 153 -15.30 0.43 -19.56
C LYS A 153 -15.60 -0.81 -18.76
N GLU A 154 -14.66 -1.76 -18.76
CA GLU A 154 -14.77 -2.97 -17.97
C GLU A 154 -14.86 -2.65 -16.47
N HIS A 155 -15.59 -3.50 -15.75
CA HIS A 155 -15.72 -3.36 -14.30
C HIS A 155 -14.41 -3.74 -13.61
N LEU A 156 -13.69 -2.76 -13.07
CA LEU A 156 -12.37 -2.96 -12.49
C LEU A 156 -12.34 -3.83 -11.22
N LYS A 157 -13.49 -4.10 -10.62
CA LYS A 157 -13.65 -4.92 -9.41
C LYS A 157 -14.37 -6.24 -9.68
N TRP A 158 -14.41 -6.72 -10.92
CA TRP A 158 -15.07 -7.95 -11.34
C TRP A 158 -14.62 -9.18 -10.53
N TRP A 159 -13.34 -9.22 -10.17
CA TRP A 159 -12.70 -10.30 -9.43
C TRP A 159 -13.20 -10.49 -7.99
N LEU A 160 -13.91 -9.51 -7.42
CA LEU A 160 -14.54 -9.66 -6.10
C LEU A 160 -15.67 -10.68 -6.10
N LYS A 161 -16.22 -10.99 -7.29
CA LYS A 161 -17.18 -12.06 -7.49
C LYS A 161 -16.43 -13.23 -8.14
N ASP A 162 -15.98 -14.16 -7.32
CA ASP A 162 -15.34 -15.37 -7.80
C ASP A 162 -16.30 -16.16 -8.71
N PRO A 163 -15.89 -16.50 -9.94
CA PRO A 163 -16.72 -17.28 -10.86
C PRO A 163 -17.11 -18.66 -10.32
N SER A 164 -16.26 -19.28 -9.49
CA SER A 164 -16.54 -20.58 -8.86
C SER A 164 -17.55 -20.51 -7.71
N GLY A 165 -17.83 -19.31 -7.19
CA GLY A 165 -18.68 -19.10 -6.01
C GLY A 165 -18.00 -19.38 -4.66
N ARG A 166 -16.75 -19.89 -4.65
CA ARG A 166 -16.00 -20.27 -3.44
C ARG A 166 -15.37 -19.09 -2.70
N GLY A 167 -15.40 -17.88 -3.28
CA GLY A 167 -14.80 -16.67 -2.69
C GLY A 167 -13.28 -16.72 -2.63
N ARG A 168 -12.65 -17.34 -3.62
CA ARG A 168 -11.19 -17.45 -3.74
C ARG A 168 -10.53 -16.08 -3.87
N ASP A 169 -9.28 -15.99 -3.44
CA ASP A 169 -8.42 -14.83 -3.66
C ASP A 169 -7.48 -15.05 -4.84
N GLN A 170 -7.10 -13.95 -5.48
CA GLN A 170 -6.10 -13.94 -6.52
C GLN A 170 -4.71 -13.60 -5.96
N PHE A 171 -3.68 -14.08 -6.64
CA PHE A 171 -2.31 -13.69 -6.37
C PHE A 171 -1.53 -13.52 -7.67
N VAL A 172 -0.43 -12.78 -7.61
CA VAL A 172 0.50 -12.61 -8.72
C VAL A 172 1.79 -13.36 -8.44
N LEU A 173 2.31 -14.02 -9.46
CA LEU A 173 3.63 -14.66 -9.47
C LEU A 173 4.52 -13.97 -10.50
N PHE A 174 5.76 -13.69 -10.12
CA PHE A 174 6.82 -13.27 -11.03
C PHE A 174 7.96 -14.28 -10.98
N ARG A 175 8.14 -15.00 -12.08
CA ARG A 175 9.17 -16.03 -12.27
C ARG A 175 9.94 -15.79 -13.57
N GLY A 176 11.27 -15.86 -13.55
CA GLY A 176 12.08 -15.53 -14.73
C GLY A 176 11.68 -14.16 -15.27
N ASP A 177 11.14 -14.14 -16.50
CA ASP A 177 10.62 -12.95 -17.16
C ASP A 177 9.09 -12.96 -17.31
N ASN A 178 8.42 -13.98 -16.78
CA ASN A 178 6.98 -14.14 -16.85
C ASN A 178 6.30 -13.64 -15.58
N VAL A 179 5.22 -12.90 -15.77
CA VAL A 179 4.31 -12.50 -14.70
C VAL A 179 2.94 -13.09 -14.98
N GLY A 180 2.37 -13.79 -14.00
CA GLY A 180 1.05 -14.40 -14.08
C GLY A 180 0.17 -14.03 -12.89
N VAL A 181 -1.13 -13.92 -13.13
CA VAL A 181 -2.15 -13.78 -12.10
C VAL A 181 -2.98 -15.05 -12.04
N PHE A 182 -3.22 -15.55 -10.84
CA PHE A 182 -3.85 -16.84 -10.61
C PHE A 182 -4.92 -16.74 -9.53
N TRP A 183 -5.95 -17.59 -9.62
CA TRP A 183 -6.86 -17.88 -8.52
C TRP A 183 -6.25 -18.97 -7.62
N ASN A 184 -6.37 -18.78 -6.31
CA ASN A 184 -5.97 -19.81 -5.35
C ASN A 184 -7.01 -20.91 -5.27
N ASN A 185 -6.63 -22.13 -5.63
CA ASN A 185 -7.45 -23.34 -5.59
C ASN A 185 -7.12 -24.25 -4.39
N GLU A 186 -6.69 -23.68 -3.28
CA GLU A 186 -6.30 -24.43 -2.08
C GLU A 186 -5.22 -25.49 -2.36
N LYS A 187 -5.58 -26.78 -2.33
CA LYS A 187 -4.67 -27.91 -2.58
C LYS A 187 -4.43 -28.16 -4.08
N ASP A 188 -5.38 -27.77 -4.93
CA ASP A 188 -5.27 -27.99 -6.37
C ASP A 188 -4.34 -26.96 -7.02
N GLN A 189 -3.92 -27.25 -8.26
CA GLN A 189 -3.11 -26.30 -9.04
C GLN A 189 -3.83 -24.97 -9.20
N PRO A 190 -3.11 -23.83 -9.11
CA PRO A 190 -3.72 -22.53 -9.27
C PRO A 190 -4.31 -22.35 -10.66
N GLU A 191 -5.51 -21.78 -10.71
CA GLU A 191 -6.18 -21.50 -11.98
C GLU A 191 -5.62 -20.20 -12.57
N GLY A 192 -5.00 -20.30 -13.77
CA GLY A 192 -4.42 -19.14 -14.46
C GLY A 192 -5.48 -18.19 -14.96
N VAL A 193 -5.35 -16.91 -14.65
CA VAL A 193 -6.20 -15.83 -15.16
C VAL A 193 -5.55 -15.19 -16.38
N VAL A 194 -4.30 -14.80 -16.25
CA VAL A 194 -3.49 -14.19 -17.29
C VAL A 194 -2.02 -14.42 -17.00
N GLU A 195 -1.24 -14.72 -18.02
CA GLU A 195 0.21 -14.80 -17.94
C GLU A 195 0.82 -14.08 -19.14
N ARG A 196 1.83 -13.22 -18.90
CA ARG A 196 2.50 -12.44 -19.94
C ARG A 196 4.01 -12.46 -19.76
N PRO A 197 4.78 -12.75 -20.79
CA PRO A 197 6.23 -12.56 -20.79
C PRO A 197 6.57 -11.07 -20.83
N HIS A 198 7.64 -10.68 -20.15
CA HIS A 198 8.16 -9.31 -20.10
C HIS A 198 7.11 -8.26 -19.68
N TRP A 199 6.16 -8.65 -18.83
CA TRP A 199 5.12 -7.73 -18.37
C TRP A 199 5.65 -6.63 -17.44
N THR A 200 6.79 -6.87 -16.82
CA THR A 200 7.55 -5.87 -16.06
C THR A 200 9.05 -6.07 -16.25
N GLU A 201 9.84 -5.02 -16.07
CA GLU A 201 11.30 -5.10 -16.10
C GLU A 201 11.91 -5.27 -14.71
N THR A 202 11.23 -4.81 -13.64
CA THR A 202 11.77 -4.80 -12.28
C THR A 202 10.93 -5.58 -11.29
N PHE A 203 9.78 -5.08 -10.92
CA PHE A 203 8.85 -5.68 -9.95
C PHE A 203 7.41 -5.42 -10.36
N VAL A 204 6.48 -6.12 -9.73
CA VAL A 204 5.04 -5.86 -9.82
C VAL A 204 4.50 -5.45 -8.46
N GLN A 205 3.46 -4.63 -8.43
CA GLN A 205 2.84 -4.18 -7.19
C GLN A 205 1.34 -4.02 -7.38
N TRP A 206 0.56 -4.55 -6.45
CA TRP A 206 -0.86 -4.27 -6.38
C TRP A 206 -1.12 -2.87 -5.81
N SER A 207 -2.14 -2.21 -6.32
CA SER A 207 -2.70 -1.04 -5.65
C SER A 207 -3.37 -1.46 -4.33
N PRO A 208 -3.52 -0.56 -3.32
CA PRO A 208 -3.96 -0.91 -1.96
C PRO A 208 -5.32 -1.62 -1.85
N LYS A 209 -6.21 -1.39 -2.82
CA LYS A 209 -7.53 -2.05 -2.89
C LYS A 209 -7.59 -3.16 -3.95
N GLY A 210 -6.45 -3.50 -4.56
CA GLY A 210 -6.35 -4.53 -5.58
C GLY A 210 -7.00 -4.18 -6.92
N THR A 211 -7.32 -2.90 -7.16
CA THR A 211 -7.94 -2.47 -8.42
C THR A 211 -7.00 -2.62 -9.60
N TYR A 212 -5.72 -2.28 -9.41
CA TYR A 212 -4.70 -2.26 -10.44
C TYR A 212 -3.50 -3.13 -10.08
N LEU A 213 -2.93 -3.77 -11.10
CA LEU A 213 -1.59 -4.32 -11.06
C LEU A 213 -0.64 -3.32 -11.72
N THR A 214 0.44 -3.00 -11.05
CA THR A 214 1.46 -2.06 -11.53
C THR A 214 2.61 -2.82 -12.16
N SER A 215 3.04 -2.42 -13.35
CA SER A 215 4.30 -2.85 -13.95
C SER A 215 5.22 -1.65 -14.16
N VAL A 216 6.51 -1.88 -13.98
CA VAL A 216 7.55 -0.84 -14.05
C VAL A 216 8.50 -1.14 -15.18
N HIS A 217 8.72 -0.13 -16.04
CA HIS A 217 9.54 -0.19 -17.25
C HIS A 217 10.52 0.98 -17.29
N ALA A 218 11.55 0.89 -18.12
CA ALA A 218 12.50 1.99 -18.31
C ALA A 218 11.83 3.31 -18.71
N GLN A 219 10.73 3.24 -19.48
CA GLN A 219 9.97 4.42 -19.93
C GLN A 219 8.93 4.94 -18.93
N GLY A 220 8.68 4.23 -17.83
CA GLY A 220 7.71 4.61 -16.82
C GLY A 220 6.89 3.47 -16.26
N VAL A 221 5.75 3.82 -15.68
CA VAL A 221 4.87 2.91 -14.94
C VAL A 221 3.57 2.69 -15.71
N GLN A 222 3.05 1.46 -15.70
CA GLN A 222 1.75 1.14 -16.30
C GLN A 222 0.85 0.47 -15.26
N LEU A 223 -0.44 0.78 -15.33
CA LEU A 223 -1.48 0.15 -14.52
C LEU A 223 -2.36 -0.74 -15.41
N TRP A 224 -2.59 -1.95 -14.93
CA TRP A 224 -3.38 -2.99 -15.59
C TRP A 224 -4.59 -3.36 -14.74
N GLY A 225 -5.71 -3.63 -15.39
CA GLY A 225 -6.93 -4.00 -14.69
C GLY A 225 -8.06 -4.37 -15.66
N GLY A 226 -9.24 -4.64 -15.08
CA GLY A 226 -10.38 -5.14 -15.84
C GLY A 226 -10.32 -6.65 -16.07
N GLN A 227 -11.35 -7.22 -16.67
CA GLN A 227 -11.44 -8.65 -16.96
C GLN A 227 -10.45 -9.07 -18.06
N SER A 228 -10.25 -8.20 -19.05
CA SER A 228 -9.29 -8.41 -20.15
C SER A 228 -7.84 -8.09 -19.77
N TRP A 229 -7.59 -7.59 -18.55
CA TRP A 229 -6.26 -7.12 -18.15
C TRP A 229 -5.68 -6.09 -19.11
N SER A 230 -6.53 -5.17 -19.56
CA SER A 230 -6.15 -4.07 -20.42
C SER A 230 -5.36 -3.00 -19.65
N ARG A 231 -4.54 -2.24 -20.37
CA ARG A 231 -3.81 -1.12 -19.81
C ARG A 231 -4.78 0.02 -19.46
N GLN A 232 -4.89 0.34 -18.18
CA GLN A 232 -5.78 1.39 -17.67
C GLN A 232 -5.13 2.78 -17.72
N ALA A 233 -3.85 2.86 -17.37
CA ALA A 233 -3.10 4.11 -17.38
C ALA A 233 -1.62 3.89 -17.65
N ARG A 234 -0.94 4.93 -18.16
CA ARG A 234 0.50 4.99 -18.35
C ARG A 234 1.03 6.30 -17.79
N PHE A 235 2.09 6.22 -17.01
CA PHE A 235 2.76 7.34 -16.37
C PHE A 235 4.20 7.41 -16.89
N ALA A 236 4.45 8.43 -17.70
CA ALA A 236 5.73 8.60 -18.37
C ALA A 236 6.75 9.27 -17.44
N HIS A 237 7.27 8.52 -16.47
CA HIS A 237 8.39 8.89 -15.63
C HIS A 237 9.51 7.87 -15.84
N PRO A 238 10.62 8.24 -16.51
CA PRO A 238 11.67 7.31 -16.86
C PRO A 238 12.40 6.76 -15.63
N TYR A 239 12.82 5.50 -15.72
CA TYR A 239 13.66 4.81 -14.72
C TYR A 239 13.12 4.84 -13.29
N VAL A 240 11.82 4.70 -13.12
CA VAL A 240 11.20 4.61 -11.80
C VAL A 240 11.76 3.43 -11.02
N ASN A 241 12.22 3.71 -9.79
CA ASN A 241 12.70 2.70 -8.85
C ASN A 241 11.64 2.33 -7.82
N MET A 242 10.77 3.26 -7.44
CA MET A 242 9.78 3.05 -6.38
C MET A 242 8.45 3.71 -6.72
N VAL A 243 7.37 3.05 -6.31
CA VAL A 243 5.98 3.49 -6.49
C VAL A 243 5.26 3.40 -5.15
N ALA A 244 4.48 4.40 -4.80
CA ALA A 244 3.59 4.36 -3.65
C ALA A 244 2.22 4.95 -4.01
N PHE A 245 1.16 4.26 -3.62
CA PHE A 245 -0.22 4.67 -3.85
C PHE A 245 -0.80 5.40 -2.64
N SER A 246 -1.77 6.27 -2.90
CA SER A 246 -2.64 6.74 -1.83
C SER A 246 -3.61 5.63 -1.40
N PRO A 247 -4.07 5.60 -0.12
CA PRO A 247 -4.97 4.54 0.39
C PRO A 247 -6.28 4.39 -0.39
N GLY A 248 -6.79 5.49 -0.96
CA GLY A 248 -8.00 5.51 -1.76
C GLY A 248 -7.81 5.15 -3.23
N GLU A 249 -6.56 4.93 -3.69
CA GLU A 249 -6.18 4.69 -5.10
C GLU A 249 -6.50 5.86 -6.04
N LYS A 250 -6.56 7.08 -5.53
CA LYS A 250 -6.77 8.27 -6.36
C LYS A 250 -5.46 8.82 -6.91
N TYR A 251 -4.40 8.69 -6.14
CA TYR A 251 -3.09 9.26 -6.42
C TYR A 251 -1.98 8.23 -6.29
N MET A 252 -0.89 8.53 -6.96
CA MET A 252 0.32 7.72 -6.93
C MET A 252 1.55 8.64 -6.93
N VAL A 253 2.57 8.28 -6.17
CA VAL A 253 3.90 8.91 -6.27
C VAL A 253 4.86 7.93 -6.91
N THR A 254 5.62 8.41 -7.87
CA THR A 254 6.74 7.69 -8.50
C THR A 254 8.05 8.38 -8.17
N TRP A 255 9.08 7.61 -7.94
CA TRP A 255 10.43 8.10 -7.66
C TRP A 255 11.46 7.41 -8.52
N SER A 256 12.40 8.21 -9.03
CA SER A 256 13.57 7.75 -9.73
C SER A 256 14.84 8.29 -9.04
N ASN A 257 15.86 7.44 -8.94
CA ASN A 257 17.18 7.88 -8.49
C ASN A 257 17.88 8.80 -9.50
N ARG A 258 17.48 8.72 -10.77
CA ARG A 258 17.92 9.62 -11.84
C ARG A 258 16.96 10.81 -11.90
N PRO A 259 17.47 12.05 -11.93
CA PRO A 259 16.59 13.19 -12.16
C PRO A 259 15.95 13.10 -13.54
N ILE A 260 14.74 13.65 -13.65
CA ILE A 260 14.02 13.79 -14.90
C ILE A 260 14.86 14.67 -15.83
N SER A 261 15.00 14.27 -17.08
CA SER A 261 15.58 15.06 -18.14
C SER A 261 14.54 15.23 -19.24
N ILE A 262 14.22 16.46 -19.55
CA ILE A 262 13.25 16.80 -20.62
C ILE A 262 14.02 17.01 -21.91
N PRO A 263 13.78 16.21 -22.97
CA PRO A 263 14.38 16.42 -24.29
C PRO A 263 13.89 17.73 -24.93
N ASP A 264 14.67 18.29 -25.82
CA ASP A 264 14.30 19.49 -26.60
C ASP A 264 13.01 19.30 -27.43
N GLU A 265 12.76 18.05 -27.82
CA GLU A 265 11.52 17.65 -28.56
C GLU A 265 10.28 17.64 -27.63
N GLY A 266 10.44 17.87 -26.34
CA GLY A 266 9.38 17.83 -25.34
C GLY A 266 9.15 16.44 -24.73
N HIS A 267 8.32 16.39 -23.71
CA HIS A 267 7.95 15.15 -23.02
C HIS A 267 6.42 14.99 -22.99
N PRO A 268 5.88 13.78 -23.20
CA PRO A 268 4.43 13.57 -23.38
C PRO A 268 3.56 13.98 -22.18
N ALA A 269 4.13 14.06 -20.98
CA ALA A 269 3.36 14.34 -19.75
C ALA A 269 4.02 15.36 -18.81
N LEU A 270 5.32 15.63 -18.95
CA LEU A 270 6.07 16.50 -18.05
C LEU A 270 6.50 17.77 -18.79
N SER A 271 6.58 18.87 -18.06
CA SER A 271 6.98 20.18 -18.57
C SER A 271 8.45 20.48 -18.25
N ILE A 272 8.99 21.55 -18.85
CA ILE A 272 10.36 22.03 -18.55
C ILE A 272 10.53 22.31 -17.05
N ASP A 273 9.47 22.76 -16.37
CA ASP A 273 9.49 22.98 -14.91
C ASP A 273 9.78 21.71 -14.10
N ASP A 274 9.62 20.52 -14.69
CA ASP A 274 9.84 19.23 -14.04
C ASP A 274 11.27 18.71 -14.23
N ASP A 275 12.06 19.38 -15.04
CA ASP A 275 13.46 19.03 -15.29
C ASP A 275 14.28 19.04 -13.98
N GLY A 276 15.19 18.10 -13.84
CA GLY A 276 16.04 17.95 -12.67
C GLY A 276 15.36 17.39 -11.41
N LYS A 277 14.04 17.06 -11.46
CA LYS A 277 13.30 16.52 -10.32
C LYS A 277 13.27 14.99 -10.32
N ASN A 278 12.97 14.41 -9.16
CA ASN A 278 13.05 12.96 -8.94
C ASN A 278 11.71 12.31 -8.56
N TYR A 279 10.78 13.09 -8.04
CA TYR A 279 9.46 12.63 -7.63
C TYR A 279 8.38 13.25 -8.49
N VAL A 280 7.39 12.46 -8.87
CA VAL A 280 6.18 12.96 -9.53
C VAL A 280 4.96 12.39 -8.81
N ILE A 281 4.02 13.26 -8.46
CA ILE A 281 2.73 12.88 -7.95
C ILE A 281 1.73 12.92 -9.08
N TRP A 282 1.00 11.83 -9.26
CA TRP A 282 0.07 11.61 -10.35
C TRP A 282 -1.36 11.46 -9.84
N GLU A 283 -2.32 11.94 -10.59
CA GLU A 283 -3.71 11.53 -10.46
C GLU A 283 -3.93 10.27 -11.33
N ILE A 284 -4.42 9.19 -10.71
CA ILE A 284 -4.52 7.88 -11.40
C ILE A 284 -5.61 7.89 -12.46
N THR A 285 -6.73 8.53 -12.18
CA THR A 285 -7.91 8.52 -13.07
C THR A 285 -7.66 9.22 -14.40
N THR A 286 -6.97 10.36 -14.35
CA THR A 286 -6.66 11.18 -15.53
C THR A 286 -5.30 10.84 -16.14
N GLY A 287 -4.40 10.23 -15.36
CA GLY A 287 -3.01 9.99 -15.78
C GLY A 287 -2.14 11.25 -15.80
N THR A 288 -2.66 12.39 -15.28
CA THR A 288 -1.96 13.67 -15.31
C THR A 288 -1.01 13.83 -14.12
N PRO A 289 0.18 14.45 -14.31
CA PRO A 289 1.05 14.83 -13.24
C PRO A 289 0.45 16.03 -12.49
N LEU A 290 0.38 15.95 -11.16
CA LEU A 290 -0.08 17.07 -10.34
C LEU A 290 1.07 17.98 -9.91
N ARG A 291 2.18 17.38 -9.49
CA ARG A 291 3.36 18.11 -9.04
C ARG A 291 4.59 17.21 -9.00
N SER A 292 5.74 17.80 -9.33
CA SER A 292 7.06 17.15 -9.23
C SER A 292 7.92 17.79 -8.15
N PHE A 293 8.87 17.02 -7.61
CA PHE A 293 9.77 17.47 -6.54
C PHE A 293 11.17 16.93 -6.76
N ALA A 294 12.16 17.74 -6.46
CA ALA A 294 13.54 17.31 -6.38
C ALA A 294 13.80 16.43 -5.14
N ASN A 295 14.89 15.66 -5.15
CA ASN A 295 15.41 15.08 -3.94
C ASN A 295 15.71 16.18 -2.92
N LEU A 296 15.59 15.85 -1.63
CA LEU A 296 16.03 16.77 -0.58
C LEU A 296 17.56 16.83 -0.62
N ASP A 297 18.11 18.03 -0.60
CA ASP A 297 19.52 18.24 -0.34
C ASP A 297 19.77 17.88 1.13
N LEU A 298 20.08 16.60 1.34
CA LEU A 298 20.49 16.12 2.64
C LEU A 298 21.85 16.75 2.94
N ALA A 299 21.96 17.47 4.05
CA ALA A 299 23.22 18.09 4.47
C ALA A 299 24.36 17.07 4.37
N LYS A 300 25.52 17.52 3.87
CA LYS A 300 26.72 16.66 3.78
C LYS A 300 26.92 16.01 5.14
N PRO A 301 27.17 14.68 5.18
CA PRO A 301 27.37 14.01 6.45
C PRO A 301 28.51 14.69 7.21
N GLU A 302 28.26 15.07 8.46
CA GLU A 302 29.33 15.46 9.39
C GLU A 302 30.31 14.30 9.48
N GLU A 303 31.61 14.61 9.53
CA GLU A 303 32.67 13.60 9.63
C GLU A 303 32.33 12.57 10.72
N GLY A 304 32.20 11.30 10.33
CA GLY A 304 31.89 10.18 11.23
C GLY A 304 30.43 9.78 11.37
N ARG A 305 29.49 10.46 10.68
CA ARG A 305 28.09 10.01 10.61
C ARG A 305 27.79 9.40 9.24
N PRO A 306 27.05 8.27 9.17
CA PRO A 306 26.60 7.75 7.89
C PRO A 306 25.67 8.79 7.22
N PRO A 307 25.69 8.89 5.88
CA PRO A 307 24.79 9.80 5.18
C PRO A 307 23.33 9.44 5.50
N PRO A 308 22.48 10.44 5.71
CA PRO A 308 21.06 10.21 5.94
C PRO A 308 20.50 9.42 4.76
N LYS A 309 19.90 8.26 5.06
CA LYS A 309 19.27 7.42 4.05
C LYS A 309 17.96 8.05 3.58
N LEU A 310 17.71 7.98 2.29
CA LEU A 310 16.40 8.34 1.73
C LEU A 310 15.34 7.46 2.40
N GLN A 311 14.39 8.10 3.08
CA GLN A 311 13.29 7.39 3.73
C GLN A 311 12.16 7.19 2.70
N TRP A 312 11.79 5.94 2.45
CA TRP A 312 10.64 5.61 1.61
C TRP A 312 9.49 5.05 2.45
N PRO A 313 8.25 5.46 2.20
CA PRO A 313 7.79 6.46 1.24
C PRO A 313 8.11 7.90 1.69
N ALA A 314 8.66 8.73 0.78
CA ALA A 314 8.99 10.13 1.07
C ALA A 314 7.73 11.01 1.21
N PHE A 315 6.64 10.59 0.58
CA PHE A 315 5.32 11.19 0.70
C PHE A 315 4.38 10.23 1.40
N LYS A 316 3.81 10.65 2.51
CA LYS A 316 2.84 9.86 3.28
C LYS A 316 1.45 10.49 3.15
N TRP A 317 0.43 9.67 2.93
CA TRP A 317 -0.93 10.07 2.60
C TRP A 317 -1.86 10.01 3.80
N SER A 318 -2.81 10.95 3.88
CA SER A 318 -3.93 10.82 4.81
C SER A 318 -4.87 9.68 4.41
N ALA A 319 -5.61 9.13 5.36
CA ALA A 319 -6.49 7.98 5.15
C ALA A 319 -7.63 8.24 4.14
N ASP A 320 -8.02 9.50 3.93
CA ASP A 320 -9.10 9.94 3.03
C ASP A 320 -8.63 10.49 1.68
N ASP A 321 -7.32 10.44 1.39
CA ASP A 321 -6.67 10.99 0.20
C ASP A 321 -6.83 12.53 0.03
N LYS A 322 -7.16 13.27 1.10
CA LYS A 322 -7.26 14.73 1.00
C LYS A 322 -5.94 15.44 1.17
N TYR A 323 -5.02 14.82 1.89
CA TYR A 323 -3.72 15.40 2.21
C TYR A 323 -2.60 14.43 1.90
N VAL A 324 -1.47 15.01 1.50
CA VAL A 324 -0.19 14.29 1.42
C VAL A 324 0.88 15.12 2.14
N ALA A 325 1.72 14.48 2.90
CA ALA A 325 2.77 15.16 3.64
C ALA A 325 4.16 14.65 3.29
N ARG A 326 5.12 15.56 3.31
CA ARG A 326 6.55 15.29 3.12
C ARG A 326 7.33 15.82 4.30
N LEU A 327 8.27 15.01 4.77
CA LEU A 327 9.24 15.41 5.79
C LEU A 327 10.33 16.29 5.17
N ASN A 328 10.63 17.42 5.80
CA ASN A 328 11.87 18.16 5.63
C ASN A 328 12.71 17.89 6.89
N PRO A 329 13.69 16.97 6.83
CA PRO A 329 14.38 16.47 8.01
C PRO A 329 14.97 17.58 8.88
N GLY A 330 14.72 17.52 10.17
CA GLY A 330 15.22 18.47 11.15
C GLY A 330 14.52 19.83 11.18
N GLN A 331 13.57 20.13 10.26
CA GLN A 331 13.02 21.48 10.08
C GLN A 331 11.50 21.54 10.14
N SER A 332 10.80 20.72 9.34
CA SER A 332 9.35 20.90 9.18
C SER A 332 8.67 19.71 8.50
N ILE A 333 7.35 19.69 8.57
CA ILE A 333 6.49 18.81 7.78
C ILE A 333 5.70 19.70 6.81
N SER A 334 5.83 19.44 5.51
CA SER A 334 5.06 20.10 4.46
C SER A 334 3.81 19.28 4.18
N VAL A 335 2.63 19.83 4.43
CA VAL A 335 1.34 19.19 4.16
C VAL A 335 0.72 19.86 2.95
N TYR A 336 0.33 19.07 1.94
CA TYR A 336 -0.27 19.53 0.70
C TYR A 336 -1.72 19.06 0.60
N GLU A 337 -2.58 19.92 0.10
CA GLU A 337 -4.00 19.61 -0.17
C GLU A 337 -4.18 19.05 -1.58
N LEU A 338 -4.93 18.01 -1.72
CA LEU A 338 -5.24 17.36 -2.99
C LEU A 338 -6.63 17.76 -3.51
N PRO A 339 -6.84 17.82 -4.82
CA PRO A 339 -5.90 17.48 -5.91
C PRO A 339 -4.93 18.58 -6.29
N ARG A 340 -5.10 19.81 -5.79
CA ARG A 340 -4.35 20.99 -6.26
C ARG A 340 -2.88 21.01 -5.88
N MET A 341 -2.46 20.17 -4.95
CA MET A 341 -1.08 20.15 -4.42
C MET A 341 -0.61 21.49 -3.84
N ASN A 342 -1.54 22.30 -3.35
CA ASN A 342 -1.23 23.55 -2.62
C ASN A 342 -0.75 23.21 -1.21
N LEU A 343 0.18 24.00 -0.71
CA LEU A 343 0.62 23.88 0.68
C LEU A 343 -0.50 24.33 1.63
N LEU A 344 -0.86 23.50 2.60
CA LEU A 344 -1.91 23.76 3.58
C LEU A 344 -1.64 25.10 4.30
N ASP A 345 -2.60 26.04 4.25
CA ASP A 345 -2.48 27.42 4.77
C ASP A 345 -1.21 28.15 4.29
N LYS A 346 -0.67 27.74 3.14
CA LYS A 346 0.53 28.33 2.53
C LYS A 346 1.80 28.27 3.39
N THR A 347 1.80 27.52 4.47
CA THR A 347 2.91 27.42 5.41
C THR A 347 3.23 25.99 5.78
N THR A 348 4.51 25.67 5.89
CA THR A 348 4.96 24.41 6.44
C THR A 348 4.74 24.36 7.95
N VAL A 349 4.50 23.20 8.50
CA VAL A 349 4.45 22.99 9.96
C VAL A 349 5.89 22.91 10.46
N LYS A 350 6.38 23.98 11.07
CA LYS A 350 7.72 24.04 11.64
C LYS A 350 7.80 23.22 12.91
N ILE A 351 8.69 22.22 12.90
CA ILE A 351 8.97 21.34 14.04
C ILE A 351 10.48 21.13 14.08
N ASP A 352 11.14 21.85 14.95
CA ASP A 352 12.60 21.78 15.05
C ASP A 352 13.06 20.37 15.45
N GLY A 353 13.99 19.83 14.68
CA GLY A 353 14.54 18.51 14.93
C GLY A 353 13.66 17.33 14.51
N VAL A 354 12.57 17.52 13.79
CA VAL A 354 11.70 16.41 13.37
C VAL A 354 12.46 15.36 12.53
N VAL A 355 12.36 14.09 12.95
CA VAL A 355 13.07 12.95 12.31
C VAL A 355 12.12 12.09 11.50
N ASP A 356 10.95 11.82 12.03
CA ASP A 356 9.92 11.01 11.36
C ASP A 356 8.52 11.45 11.77
N PHE A 357 7.57 11.14 10.91
CA PHE A 357 6.15 11.34 11.17
C PHE A 357 5.35 10.23 10.50
N ASP A 358 4.13 10.03 10.95
CA ASP A 358 3.20 9.12 10.27
C ASP A 358 1.76 9.57 10.42
N TRP A 359 0.93 9.27 9.41
CA TRP A 359 -0.50 9.50 9.45
C TRP A 359 -1.23 8.40 10.20
N ALA A 360 -2.29 8.76 10.88
CA ALA A 360 -3.26 7.78 11.33
C ALA A 360 -3.86 7.02 10.12
N PRO A 361 -3.90 5.69 10.14
CA PRO A 361 -4.35 4.89 9.00
C PRO A 361 -5.87 4.98 8.74
N ALA A 362 -6.61 5.58 9.67
CA ALA A 362 -8.03 5.86 9.55
C ALA A 362 -8.37 7.26 10.06
N THR A 363 -9.47 7.82 9.57
CA THR A 363 -10.05 9.04 10.15
C THR A 363 -10.52 8.77 11.58
N VAL A 364 -10.21 9.67 12.49
CA VAL A 364 -10.49 9.50 13.91
C VAL A 364 -11.60 10.42 14.37
N GLN A 365 -12.58 9.87 15.06
CA GLN A 365 -13.53 10.64 15.86
C GLN A 365 -13.17 10.45 17.34
N ARG A 366 -12.71 11.51 17.98
CA ARG A 366 -12.34 11.50 19.40
C ARG A 366 -13.53 11.85 20.28
N ASP A 367 -13.54 11.32 21.50
CA ASP A 367 -14.55 11.67 22.47
C ASP A 367 -14.61 13.17 22.72
N GLY A 368 -15.80 13.75 22.54
CA GLY A 368 -16.05 15.18 22.70
C GLY A 368 -15.87 16.00 21.41
N VAL A 369 -15.40 15.40 20.32
CA VAL A 369 -15.27 16.04 19.00
C VAL A 369 -16.32 15.47 18.06
N LYS A 370 -17.13 16.36 17.43
CA LYS A 370 -18.20 15.91 16.52
C LYS A 370 -17.69 15.54 15.13
N GLU A 371 -16.58 16.12 14.72
CA GLU A 371 -16.02 15.96 13.38
C GLU A 371 -14.96 14.86 13.36
N TYR A 372 -14.82 14.22 12.18
CA TYR A 372 -13.75 13.30 11.92
C TYR A 372 -12.48 14.08 11.57
N GLU A 373 -11.38 13.75 12.23
CA GLU A 373 -10.09 14.41 12.07
C GLU A 373 -9.09 13.48 11.37
N GLN A 374 -8.13 14.09 10.68
CA GLN A 374 -6.91 13.44 10.23
C GLN A 374 -5.81 13.76 11.24
N LEU A 375 -5.12 12.73 11.71
CA LEU A 375 -4.07 12.89 12.72
C LEU A 375 -2.70 12.56 12.15
N ILE A 376 -1.71 13.37 12.50
CA ILE A 376 -0.29 13.11 12.27
C ILE A 376 0.39 12.90 13.61
N CYS A 377 1.14 11.83 13.74
CA CYS A 377 2.11 11.66 14.82
C CYS A 377 3.51 11.99 14.30
N PHE A 378 4.31 12.70 15.07
CA PHE A 378 5.69 13.01 14.77
C PHE A 378 6.57 12.88 16.02
N TRP A 379 7.86 12.69 15.80
CA TRP A 379 8.80 12.70 16.90
C TRP A 379 10.08 13.48 16.59
N THR A 380 10.68 14.03 17.65
CA THR A 380 11.94 14.77 17.61
C THR A 380 12.90 14.18 18.63
N PRO A 381 14.21 14.03 18.33
CA PRO A 381 15.20 13.54 19.26
C PRO A 381 15.58 14.59 20.32
N GLU A 382 16.38 14.20 21.28
CA GLU A 382 16.98 15.13 22.23
C GLU A 382 17.98 16.04 21.51
N ILE A 383 17.81 17.35 21.67
CA ILE A 383 18.69 18.38 21.08
C ILE A 383 19.14 19.35 22.19
N GLY A 384 20.43 19.26 22.56
CA GLY A 384 20.97 20.08 23.64
C GLY A 384 20.27 19.83 24.98
N SER A 385 19.59 20.82 25.53
CA SER A 385 18.80 20.71 26.77
C SER A 385 17.33 20.34 26.57
N ASN A 386 16.87 20.30 25.31
CA ASN A 386 15.48 19.98 24.99
C ASN A 386 15.28 18.47 24.98
N PRO A 387 14.27 17.93 25.70
CA PRO A 387 13.95 16.51 25.68
C PRO A 387 13.44 16.06 24.31
N ALA A 388 13.59 14.78 24.02
CA ALA A 388 12.90 14.19 22.87
C ALA A 388 11.38 14.35 23.05
N LYS A 389 10.68 14.59 21.96
CA LYS A 389 9.24 14.88 22.00
C LYS A 389 8.50 14.04 20.96
N VAL A 390 7.42 13.45 21.40
CA VAL A 390 6.40 12.87 20.51
C VAL A 390 5.18 13.77 20.53
N GLY A 391 4.65 14.13 19.38
CA GLY A 391 3.47 14.97 19.24
C GLY A 391 2.43 14.34 18.35
N LEU A 392 1.16 14.43 18.76
CA LEU A 392 -0.01 14.08 17.95
C LEU A 392 -0.70 15.38 17.55
N MET A 393 -0.87 15.61 16.25
CA MET A 393 -1.38 16.85 15.67
C MET A 393 -2.59 16.55 14.79
N SER A 394 -3.62 17.40 14.88
CA SER A 394 -4.80 17.37 14.02
C SER A 394 -4.57 18.17 12.74
N ILE A 395 -5.03 17.65 11.63
CA ILE A 395 -5.02 18.30 10.32
C ILE A 395 -6.49 18.43 9.85
N PRO A 396 -6.94 19.59 9.37
CA PRO A 396 -6.15 20.75 8.91
C PRO A 396 -5.81 21.80 9.98
N SER A 397 -6.35 21.70 11.21
CA SER A 397 -6.19 22.75 12.23
C SER A 397 -4.74 23.00 12.66
N LYS A 398 -3.84 22.04 12.45
CA LYS A 398 -2.45 22.05 12.93
C LYS A 398 -2.31 22.16 14.46
N GLU A 399 -3.37 21.86 15.20
CA GLU A 399 -3.36 21.88 16.66
C GLU A 399 -2.72 20.63 17.24
N ILE A 400 -1.88 20.82 18.25
CA ILE A 400 -1.28 19.70 18.99
C ILE A 400 -2.32 19.13 19.94
N VAL A 401 -2.83 17.95 19.61
CA VAL A 401 -3.82 17.21 20.40
C VAL A 401 -3.20 16.66 21.68
N ARG A 402 -2.00 16.10 21.57
CA ARG A 402 -1.24 15.53 22.69
C ARG A 402 0.25 15.64 22.42
N SER A 403 1.05 15.87 23.45
CA SER A 403 2.50 15.77 23.38
C SER A 403 3.05 15.03 24.58
N LEU A 404 4.14 14.32 24.39
CA LEU A 404 4.87 13.57 25.40
C LEU A 404 6.36 13.86 25.28
N ASN A 405 6.99 14.23 26.39
CA ASN A 405 8.44 14.40 26.46
C ASN A 405 9.09 13.10 26.92
N LEU A 406 10.15 12.73 26.24
CA LEU A 406 10.90 11.50 26.47
C LEU A 406 12.35 11.82 26.82
N PHE A 407 12.98 10.95 27.61
CA PHE A 407 14.37 11.16 28.07
C PHE A 407 15.22 9.94 27.79
N SER A 408 16.51 10.18 27.55
CA SER A 408 17.52 9.15 27.25
C SER A 408 17.18 8.31 26.02
N VAL A 409 16.63 8.95 24.99
CA VAL A 409 16.16 8.31 23.77
C VAL A 409 17.31 8.15 22.79
N SER A 410 17.49 6.93 22.27
CA SER A 410 18.40 6.65 21.15
C SER A 410 17.67 6.60 19.81
N ASP A 411 16.45 6.02 19.78
CA ASP A 411 15.60 5.94 18.61
C ASP A 411 14.14 5.81 19.04
N ALA A 412 13.20 6.22 18.17
CA ALA A 412 11.79 6.03 18.39
C ALA A 412 11.10 5.61 17.09
N LYS A 413 10.19 4.63 17.18
CA LYS A 413 9.39 4.15 16.06
C LYS A 413 7.91 4.27 16.36
N LEU A 414 7.16 4.72 15.37
CA LEU A 414 5.72 4.94 15.44
C LEU A 414 4.97 3.72 14.89
N HIS A 415 4.06 3.15 15.67
CA HIS A 415 3.26 1.98 15.26
C HIS A 415 1.78 2.26 15.47
N TRP A 416 1.08 2.59 14.41
CA TRP A 416 -0.36 2.77 14.43
C TRP A 416 -1.10 1.43 14.38
N GLN A 417 -2.14 1.31 15.17
CA GLN A 417 -3.14 0.25 15.01
C GLN A 417 -4.06 0.60 13.82
N SER A 418 -4.46 -0.38 13.01
CA SER A 418 -5.13 -0.18 11.71
C SER A 418 -6.41 0.66 11.74
N GLU A 419 -7.15 0.65 12.86
CA GLU A 419 -8.36 1.47 13.05
C GLU A 419 -8.09 2.81 13.74
N ALA A 420 -6.81 3.15 13.91
CA ALA A 420 -6.34 4.35 14.61
C ALA A 420 -6.90 4.52 16.04
N ALA A 421 -7.24 3.41 16.70
CA ALA A 421 -7.67 3.45 18.10
C ALA A 421 -6.49 3.64 19.05
N TYR A 422 -5.33 3.08 18.67
CA TYR A 422 -4.10 3.10 19.44
C TYR A 422 -2.90 3.49 18.57
N LEU A 423 -1.97 4.20 19.19
CA LEU A 423 -0.65 4.45 18.65
C LEU A 423 0.38 3.99 19.68
N CYS A 424 1.25 3.07 19.32
CA CYS A 424 2.40 2.70 20.13
C CYS A 424 3.64 3.43 19.64
N VAL A 425 4.30 4.12 20.52
CA VAL A 425 5.63 4.68 20.30
C VAL A 425 6.63 3.75 20.99
N LYS A 426 7.37 2.99 20.19
CA LYS A 426 8.46 2.16 20.65
C LYS A 426 9.68 3.04 20.86
N VAL A 427 10.13 3.18 22.09
CA VAL A 427 11.25 4.05 22.47
C VAL A 427 12.42 3.22 22.92
N ASP A 428 13.50 3.26 22.16
CA ASP A 428 14.77 2.64 22.54
C ASP A 428 15.58 3.64 23.39
N ARG A 429 15.87 3.24 24.61
CA ARG A 429 16.57 4.08 25.60
C ARG A 429 17.98 3.57 25.85
N HIS A 430 18.88 4.49 26.12
CA HIS A 430 20.25 4.16 26.51
C HIS A 430 20.48 4.47 27.99
N SER A 431 21.27 3.64 28.65
CA SER A 431 21.72 3.94 30.01
C SER A 431 22.69 5.12 30.01
N LYS A 432 22.88 5.78 31.15
CA LYS A 432 23.85 6.87 31.33
C LYS A 432 25.26 6.50 30.87
N SER A 433 25.64 5.24 30.98
CA SER A 433 26.96 4.71 30.51
C SER A 433 26.95 4.31 29.03
N LYS A 434 25.81 4.38 28.33
CA LYS A 434 25.59 3.90 26.93
C LYS A 434 25.95 2.41 26.71
N LYS A 435 26.07 1.62 27.79
CA LYS A 435 26.44 0.20 27.75
C LYS A 435 25.25 -0.75 27.69
N SER A 436 24.07 -0.32 28.11
CA SER A 436 22.83 -1.10 28.04
C SER A 436 21.76 -0.33 27.30
N GLN A 437 20.99 -1.04 26.50
CA GLN A 437 19.78 -0.56 25.83
C GLN A 437 18.58 -1.22 26.48
N ALA A 438 17.50 -0.48 26.60
CA ALA A 438 16.18 -0.98 27.03
C ALA A 438 15.12 -0.32 26.18
N THR A 439 14.03 -1.02 25.93
CA THR A 439 12.90 -0.48 25.17
C THR A 439 11.73 -0.22 26.09
N THR A 440 11.06 0.91 25.92
CA THR A 440 9.75 1.20 26.54
C THR A 440 8.70 1.38 25.45
N LEU A 441 7.47 0.99 25.73
CA LEU A 441 6.33 1.18 24.85
C LEU A 441 5.39 2.21 25.45
N GLU A 442 5.23 3.32 24.75
CA GLU A 442 4.32 4.42 25.13
C GLU A 442 3.05 4.30 24.28
N ILE A 443 1.93 3.89 24.86
CA ILE A 443 0.69 3.63 24.13
C ILE A 443 -0.28 4.78 24.31
N PHE A 444 -0.60 5.47 23.22
CA PHE A 444 -1.60 6.54 23.14
C PHE A 444 -2.96 5.92 22.82
N ARG A 445 -3.98 6.21 23.65
CA ARG A 445 -5.37 5.84 23.41
C ARG A 445 -6.08 6.97 22.67
N VAL A 446 -5.99 6.93 21.36
CA VAL A 446 -6.26 8.08 20.48
C VAL A 446 -7.73 8.49 20.48
N LYS A 447 -8.67 7.54 20.59
CA LYS A 447 -10.11 7.81 20.57
C LYS A 447 -10.66 8.36 21.90
N GLU A 448 -9.94 8.14 23.00
CA GLU A 448 -10.36 8.55 24.34
C GLU A 448 -10.14 10.06 24.58
N LYS A 449 -10.96 10.65 25.45
CA LYS A 449 -10.87 12.08 25.79
C LYS A 449 -9.50 12.42 26.38
N GLY A 450 -8.84 13.44 25.82
CA GLY A 450 -7.53 13.92 26.27
C GLY A 450 -6.36 13.02 25.88
N VAL A 451 -6.61 11.95 25.10
CA VAL A 451 -5.61 11.02 24.60
C VAL A 451 -4.65 10.55 25.72
N PRO A 452 -5.12 9.72 26.67
CA PRO A 452 -4.26 9.24 27.73
C PRO A 452 -3.12 8.38 27.16
N VAL A 453 -1.97 8.44 27.83
CA VAL A 453 -0.77 7.67 27.44
C VAL A 453 -0.44 6.70 28.55
N GLU A 454 -0.24 5.45 28.19
CA GLU A 454 0.16 4.39 29.08
C GLU A 454 1.58 3.93 28.76
N VAL A 455 2.38 3.69 29.79
CA VAL A 455 3.72 3.11 29.66
C VAL A 455 3.63 1.63 30.03
N VAL A 456 4.11 0.75 29.15
CA VAL A 456 4.18 -0.68 29.42
C VAL A 456 5.52 -0.99 30.07
N ASP A 457 5.54 -1.07 31.41
CA ASP A 457 6.76 -1.17 32.24
C ASP A 457 7.32 -2.60 32.35
N THR A 458 6.63 -3.59 31.83
CA THR A 458 7.01 -5.01 32.00
C THR A 458 8.16 -5.46 31.10
N ILE A 459 8.61 -4.60 30.18
CA ILE A 459 9.62 -4.93 29.19
C ILE A 459 10.97 -4.42 29.66
N LYS A 460 11.89 -5.34 29.96
CA LYS A 460 13.28 -5.02 30.39
C LYS A 460 14.29 -5.19 29.25
N ASP A 461 13.89 -5.86 28.18
CA ASP A 461 14.72 -6.27 27.08
C ASP A 461 14.62 -5.31 25.90
N THR A 462 15.52 -5.44 24.94
CA THR A 462 15.44 -4.69 23.69
C THR A 462 14.37 -5.30 22.77
N VAL A 463 13.37 -4.53 22.41
CA VAL A 463 12.33 -4.95 21.45
C VAL A 463 12.82 -4.81 20.03
N ILE A 464 12.89 -5.91 19.29
CA ILE A 464 13.33 -5.95 17.90
C ILE A 464 12.15 -5.72 16.95
N ASN A 465 11.02 -6.34 17.24
CA ASN A 465 9.83 -6.24 16.41
C ASN A 465 8.58 -5.99 17.27
N PHE A 466 7.63 -5.25 16.71
CA PHE A 466 6.35 -4.92 17.31
C PHE A 466 5.26 -4.99 16.25
N ALA A 467 4.13 -5.63 16.56
CA ALA A 467 3.00 -5.65 15.65
C ALA A 467 1.66 -5.62 16.41
N TRP A 468 0.78 -4.70 15.98
CA TRP A 468 -0.61 -4.64 16.43
C TRP A 468 -1.46 -5.71 15.76
N GLU A 469 -2.41 -6.27 16.48
CA GLU A 469 -3.53 -7.00 15.91
C GLU A 469 -4.38 -6.04 15.03
N PRO A 470 -4.62 -6.33 13.74
CA PRO A 470 -5.23 -5.37 12.82
C PRO A 470 -6.63 -4.89 13.22
N ARG A 471 -7.49 -5.77 13.74
CA ARG A 471 -8.88 -5.43 14.15
C ARG A 471 -9.14 -5.60 15.63
N GLY A 472 -8.10 -5.66 16.44
CA GLY A 472 -8.19 -5.81 17.87
C GLY A 472 -7.34 -4.80 18.60
N ALA A 473 -7.22 -4.98 19.88
CA ALA A 473 -6.38 -4.16 20.74
C ALA A 473 -5.17 -4.92 21.29
N ARG A 474 -4.96 -6.18 20.85
CA ARG A 474 -3.81 -6.98 21.25
C ARG A 474 -2.58 -6.59 20.44
N PHE A 475 -1.42 -6.84 20.98
CA PHE A 475 -0.17 -6.73 20.25
C PHE A 475 0.82 -7.82 20.66
N ALA A 476 1.76 -8.08 19.80
CA ALA A 476 2.88 -8.98 20.06
C ALA A 476 4.21 -8.23 19.86
N ILE A 477 5.20 -8.64 20.63
CA ILE A 477 6.56 -8.13 20.52
C ILE A 477 7.56 -9.29 20.46
N ILE A 478 8.65 -9.05 19.76
CA ILE A 478 9.83 -9.90 19.81
C ILE A 478 10.92 -9.10 20.50
N SER A 479 11.48 -9.65 21.59
CA SER A 479 12.53 -9.03 22.38
C SER A 479 13.75 -9.93 22.52
N THR A 480 14.89 -9.32 22.85
CA THR A 480 16.14 -10.03 23.13
C THR A 480 16.93 -9.34 24.23
N THR A 481 17.65 -10.14 25.01
CA THR A 481 18.63 -9.67 25.99
C THR A 481 20.02 -9.54 25.39
N GLU A 482 20.23 -10.12 24.19
CA GLU A 482 21.54 -10.13 23.53
C GLU A 482 21.74 -8.83 22.73
N PRO A 483 23.01 -8.38 22.55
CA PRO A 483 23.29 -7.20 21.75
C PRO A 483 22.91 -7.43 20.28
N VAL A 484 22.11 -6.52 19.72
CA VAL A 484 21.71 -6.53 18.31
C VAL A 484 22.75 -5.69 17.53
N GLY A 485 23.45 -6.31 16.59
CA GLY A 485 24.43 -5.63 15.75
C GLY A 485 24.67 -6.35 14.42
N PRO A 486 25.23 -5.68 13.40
CA PRO A 486 25.40 -6.24 12.06
C PRO A 486 26.39 -7.41 11.98
N THR A 487 27.19 -7.64 13.02
CA THR A 487 28.19 -8.73 13.11
C THR A 487 27.84 -9.78 14.15
N ALA A 488 26.69 -9.64 14.83
CA ALA A 488 26.23 -10.60 15.83
C ALA A 488 25.62 -11.83 15.18
N VAL A 489 25.85 -13.01 15.78
CA VAL A 489 25.08 -14.21 15.47
C VAL A 489 23.60 -13.90 15.76
N ALA A 490 22.67 -14.51 15.02
CA ALA A 490 21.23 -14.32 15.23
C ALA A 490 20.88 -14.51 16.72
N PRO A 491 20.37 -13.47 17.41
CA PRO A 491 20.17 -13.51 18.85
C PRO A 491 19.02 -14.45 19.20
N LYS A 492 19.11 -15.08 20.36
CA LYS A 492 17.94 -15.76 20.95
C LYS A 492 16.89 -14.72 21.31
N THR A 493 15.65 -15.01 20.96
CA THR A 493 14.55 -14.10 21.11
C THR A 493 13.47 -14.67 22.03
N ALA A 494 12.65 -13.78 22.57
CA ALA A 494 11.44 -14.09 23.29
C ALA A 494 10.25 -13.37 22.63
N VAL A 495 9.14 -14.07 22.49
CA VAL A 495 7.90 -13.52 21.94
C VAL A 495 6.89 -13.30 23.04
N SER A 496 6.44 -12.08 23.25
CA SER A 496 5.48 -11.74 24.31
C SER A 496 4.20 -11.15 23.71
N PHE A 497 3.06 -11.60 24.24
CA PHE A 497 1.72 -11.14 23.86
C PHE A 497 1.11 -10.28 24.94
N PHE A 498 0.39 -9.25 24.53
CA PHE A 498 -0.27 -8.29 25.41
C PHE A 498 -1.73 -8.07 24.99
N CYS A 499 -2.59 -7.82 25.98
CA CYS A 499 -4.01 -7.56 25.78
C CYS A 499 -4.47 -6.46 26.76
N PRO A 500 -5.35 -5.53 26.37
CA PRO A 500 -5.93 -4.59 27.32
C PRO A 500 -6.85 -5.31 28.29
N GLU A 501 -6.80 -4.92 29.56
CA GLU A 501 -7.70 -5.44 30.59
C GLU A 501 -9.13 -4.99 30.30
N LYS A 502 -10.09 -5.92 30.36
CA LYS A 502 -11.52 -5.58 30.27
C LYS A 502 -11.98 -5.03 31.61
N THR A 503 -12.18 -3.72 31.69
CA THR A 503 -12.80 -3.05 32.83
C THR A 503 -14.32 -2.98 32.68
N LYS A 504 -15.05 -3.11 33.79
CA LYS A 504 -16.51 -2.89 33.79
C LYS A 504 -16.76 -1.38 33.55
N GLY A 505 -17.12 -1.04 32.35
CA GLY A 505 -17.37 0.34 31.93
C GLY A 505 -16.94 0.59 30.49
N THR A 506 -16.96 1.85 30.06
CA THR A 506 -16.64 2.29 28.69
C THR A 506 -15.14 2.50 28.41
N THR A 507 -14.30 2.43 29.43
CA THR A 507 -12.84 2.60 29.31
C THR A 507 -12.15 1.25 29.36
N THR A 508 -11.25 0.99 28.39
CA THR A 508 -10.34 -0.14 28.42
C THR A 508 -9.31 0.03 29.53
N GLY A 509 -9.01 -1.05 30.27
CA GLY A 509 -7.95 -1.07 31.29
C GLY A 509 -6.55 -1.03 30.67
N ASN A 510 -5.53 -1.10 31.54
CA ASN A 510 -4.13 -1.11 31.10
C ASN A 510 -3.78 -2.40 30.34
N PHE A 511 -2.76 -2.32 29.48
CA PHE A 511 -2.25 -3.49 28.78
C PHE A 511 -1.56 -4.44 29.75
N LYS A 512 -2.05 -5.68 29.80
CA LYS A 512 -1.45 -6.76 30.58
C LYS A 512 -0.68 -7.72 29.69
N HIS A 513 0.42 -8.19 30.22
CA HIS A 513 1.18 -9.28 29.66
C HIS A 513 0.35 -10.58 29.74
N LEU A 514 0.20 -11.28 28.62
CA LEU A 514 -0.47 -12.56 28.54
C LEU A 514 0.52 -13.71 28.77
N ARG A 515 1.45 -13.86 27.85
CA ARG A 515 2.40 -14.97 27.86
C ARG A 515 3.69 -14.58 27.14
N THR A 516 4.81 -15.13 27.58
CA THR A 516 6.11 -15.07 26.89
C THR A 516 6.53 -16.46 26.43
N LEU A 517 7.00 -16.55 25.20
CA LEU A 517 7.58 -17.74 24.59
C LEU A 517 9.09 -17.51 24.48
N ASP A 518 9.85 -18.18 25.36
CA ASP A 518 11.30 -18.03 25.43
C ASP A 518 12.04 -18.93 24.43
N LYS A 519 13.31 -18.58 24.21
CA LYS A 519 14.28 -19.38 23.42
C LYS A 519 13.88 -19.60 21.97
N LYS A 520 13.20 -18.62 21.36
CA LYS A 520 12.90 -18.59 19.94
C LYS A 520 14.03 -18.04 19.11
N ASN A 521 14.00 -18.24 17.80
CA ASN A 521 14.88 -17.59 16.83
C ASN A 521 14.10 -16.57 15.97
N SER A 522 12.81 -16.40 16.27
CA SER A 522 11.89 -15.61 15.48
C SER A 522 12.26 -14.13 15.46
N ASN A 523 12.10 -13.48 14.31
CA ASN A 523 12.42 -12.08 14.10
C ASN A 523 11.28 -11.27 13.48
N ALA A 524 10.18 -11.91 13.07
CA ALA A 524 9.05 -11.27 12.42
C ALA A 524 7.70 -11.77 12.95
N ILE A 525 6.70 -10.87 12.93
CA ILE A 525 5.32 -11.11 13.40
C ILE A 525 4.37 -10.75 12.28
N TYR A 526 3.50 -11.69 11.89
CA TYR A 526 2.51 -11.50 10.83
C TYR A 526 1.11 -11.84 11.33
N TRP A 527 0.31 -10.82 11.62
CA TRP A 527 -1.08 -11.00 12.02
C TRP A 527 -1.99 -11.25 10.83
N ALA A 528 -2.97 -12.12 11.00
CA ALA A 528 -4.06 -12.25 10.04
C ALA A 528 -4.82 -10.92 9.89
N PRO A 529 -5.30 -10.55 8.69
CA PRO A 529 -5.95 -9.26 8.44
C PRO A 529 -7.18 -8.97 9.31
N ARG A 530 -7.82 -10.02 9.83
CA ARG A 530 -8.98 -9.92 10.73
C ARG A 530 -8.62 -10.01 12.22
N GLY A 531 -7.34 -10.21 12.54
CA GLY A 531 -6.88 -10.51 13.89
C GLY A 531 -7.06 -11.98 14.24
N ARG A 532 -7.02 -12.36 15.54
CA ARG A 532 -7.09 -13.68 16.13
C ARG A 532 -5.86 -14.54 15.86
N PHE A 533 -5.53 -14.79 14.58
CA PHE A 533 -4.41 -15.67 14.19
C PHE A 533 -3.14 -14.85 13.92
N VAL A 534 -2.00 -15.43 14.27
CA VAL A 534 -0.70 -14.80 14.05
C VAL A 534 0.35 -15.84 13.69
N VAL A 535 1.22 -15.50 12.74
CA VAL A 535 2.42 -16.27 12.41
C VAL A 535 3.64 -15.57 13.00
N ILE A 536 4.38 -16.31 13.80
CA ILE A 536 5.67 -15.88 14.32
C ILE A 536 6.74 -16.58 13.49
N ALA A 537 7.52 -15.80 12.75
CA ALA A 537 8.41 -16.33 11.73
C ALA A 537 9.89 -16.01 11.99
N THR A 538 10.75 -16.88 11.51
CA THR A 538 12.19 -16.63 11.35
C THR A 538 12.46 -16.41 9.88
N VAL A 539 12.58 -15.15 9.44
CA VAL A 539 12.82 -14.79 8.04
C VAL A 539 14.26 -14.33 7.80
N HIS A 540 14.75 -14.47 6.57
CA HIS A 540 16.12 -14.11 6.18
C HIS A 540 17.21 -14.83 6.98
N ASN A 541 16.95 -16.01 7.50
CA ASN A 541 17.91 -16.81 8.25
C ASN A 541 18.19 -18.12 7.49
N GLN A 542 19.47 -18.48 7.38
CA GLN A 542 19.91 -19.70 6.70
C GLN A 542 19.99 -20.91 7.65
N GLN A 543 19.88 -20.70 8.96
CA GLN A 543 20.05 -21.76 9.96
C GLN A 543 18.74 -22.26 10.55
N SER A 544 17.70 -21.44 10.54
CA SER A 544 16.37 -21.72 11.09
C SER A 544 15.34 -20.96 10.29
N SER A 545 14.24 -21.61 9.96
CA SER A 545 13.14 -21.08 9.14
C SER A 545 11.78 -21.41 9.73
N ASP A 546 11.72 -21.51 11.05
CA ASP A 546 10.50 -21.88 11.78
C ASP A 546 9.37 -20.86 11.56
N LEU A 547 8.18 -21.36 11.34
CA LEU A 547 6.92 -20.65 11.19
C LEU A 547 5.94 -21.18 12.24
N ASP A 548 5.76 -20.46 13.33
CA ASP A 548 4.84 -20.85 14.40
C ASP A 548 3.47 -20.20 14.20
N PHE A 549 2.41 -21.00 14.08
CA PHE A 549 1.03 -20.55 13.91
C PHE A 549 0.29 -20.57 15.24
N PHE A 550 -0.22 -19.41 15.66
CA PHE A 550 -0.92 -19.24 16.91
C PHE A 550 -2.37 -18.79 16.73
N ASP A 551 -3.27 -19.36 17.53
CA ASP A 551 -4.63 -18.87 17.78
C ASP A 551 -4.69 -18.20 19.16
N LEU A 552 -5.18 -16.97 19.22
CA LEU A 552 -5.32 -16.21 20.46
C LEU A 552 -6.73 -16.25 21.06
N ASP A 553 -7.67 -16.86 20.39
CA ASP A 553 -9.05 -17.04 20.86
C ASP A 553 -9.47 -18.53 20.77
N PHE A 554 -8.55 -19.44 21.03
CA PHE A 554 -8.82 -20.87 20.96
C PHE A 554 -9.95 -21.28 21.90
N GLU A 555 -10.98 -21.92 21.37
CA GLU A 555 -12.16 -22.41 22.07
C GLU A 555 -12.01 -23.90 22.46
N GLY A 556 -10.90 -24.26 23.10
CA GLY A 556 -10.71 -25.57 23.67
C GLY A 556 -11.39 -25.74 25.02
N GLU A 557 -11.14 -26.88 25.72
CA GLU A 557 -11.59 -27.12 27.09
C GLU A 557 -11.25 -25.94 27.98
N LYS A 558 -12.28 -25.21 28.43
CA LYS A 558 -12.10 -24.04 29.29
C LYS A 558 -11.57 -24.54 30.64
N PRO A 559 -10.43 -24.02 31.13
CA PRO A 559 -10.02 -24.28 32.50
C PRO A 559 -11.09 -23.75 33.45
N GLU A 560 -11.29 -24.41 34.59
CA GLU A 560 -12.33 -24.15 35.60
C GLU A 560 -12.34 -22.69 36.12
N SER A 561 -11.33 -21.87 35.83
CA SER A 561 -11.30 -20.45 36.15
C SER A 561 -11.49 -19.59 34.90
N ASP A 562 -12.63 -18.97 34.74
CA ASP A 562 -13.00 -17.96 33.75
C ASP A 562 -12.07 -16.70 33.72
N LYS A 563 -10.97 -16.72 34.43
CA LYS A 563 -10.06 -15.57 34.63
C LYS A 563 -8.71 -15.70 33.97
N ASP A 564 -8.34 -16.84 33.43
CA ASP A 564 -7.04 -17.03 32.83
C ASP A 564 -7.07 -16.68 31.32
N LEU A 565 -6.70 -15.44 31.02
CA LEU A 565 -6.56 -14.95 29.63
C LEU A 565 -5.51 -15.71 28.81
N THR A 566 -4.62 -16.46 29.46
CA THR A 566 -3.56 -17.22 28.84
C THR A 566 -4.04 -18.54 28.24
N ALA A 567 -5.18 -19.05 28.70
CA ALA A 567 -5.74 -20.32 28.25
C ALA A 567 -6.16 -20.29 26.75
N ASN A 568 -6.43 -19.11 26.22
CA ASN A 568 -6.89 -18.95 24.83
C ASN A 568 -5.73 -18.82 23.82
N LEU A 569 -4.48 -18.69 24.28
CA LEU A 569 -3.31 -18.62 23.41
C LEU A 569 -2.75 -20.02 23.16
N GLN A 570 -2.95 -20.55 21.97
CA GLN A 570 -2.48 -21.90 21.62
C GLN A 570 -1.63 -21.89 20.36
N LEU A 571 -0.53 -22.65 20.41
CA LEU A 571 0.23 -23.02 19.20
C LEU A 571 -0.57 -24.09 18.47
N MET A 572 -0.94 -23.83 17.23
CA MET A 572 -1.67 -24.78 16.39
C MET A 572 -0.71 -25.70 15.66
N ASN A 573 0.30 -25.14 15.01
CA ASN A 573 1.29 -25.91 14.25
C ASN A 573 2.60 -25.12 14.14
N THR A 574 3.69 -25.83 13.86
CA THR A 574 4.98 -25.29 13.47
C THR A 574 5.35 -25.86 12.11
N ALA A 575 5.52 -24.99 11.11
CA ALA A 575 5.97 -25.34 9.78
C ALA A 575 7.39 -24.85 9.54
N ASP A 576 8.05 -25.39 8.55
CA ASP A 576 9.39 -25.00 8.12
C ASP A 576 9.39 -24.63 6.63
N HIS A 577 10.07 -23.56 6.27
CA HIS A 577 10.33 -23.18 4.88
C HIS A 577 11.75 -22.64 4.76
N TYR A 578 12.65 -23.49 4.31
CA TYR A 578 14.07 -23.15 4.20
C TYR A 578 14.30 -21.90 3.35
N GLY A 579 15.09 -20.98 3.87
CA GLY A 579 15.45 -19.75 3.16
C GLY A 579 14.30 -18.76 2.95
N VAL A 580 13.22 -18.87 3.72
CA VAL A 580 12.07 -17.96 3.63
C VAL A 580 12.50 -16.50 3.70
N THR A 581 12.09 -15.72 2.71
CA THR A 581 12.40 -14.30 2.61
C THR A 581 11.25 -13.40 3.02
N ASP A 582 10.02 -13.84 2.81
CA ASP A 582 8.83 -13.06 3.07
C ASP A 582 7.63 -13.97 3.40
N VAL A 583 6.68 -13.40 4.14
CA VAL A 583 5.42 -14.06 4.53
C VAL A 583 4.28 -13.07 4.32
N GLU A 584 3.18 -13.50 3.72
CA GLU A 584 2.01 -12.66 3.48
C GLU A 584 0.72 -13.47 3.71
N TRP A 585 -0.21 -12.91 4.49
CA TRP A 585 -1.57 -13.43 4.62
C TRP A 585 -2.42 -13.07 3.41
N ASP A 586 -3.29 -13.94 3.00
CA ASP A 586 -4.34 -13.60 2.06
C ASP A 586 -5.34 -12.60 2.66
N PRO A 587 -6.06 -11.81 1.87
CA PRO A 587 -7.00 -10.80 2.38
C PRO A 587 -8.15 -11.37 3.21
N SER A 588 -8.49 -12.65 3.03
CA SER A 588 -9.54 -13.33 3.81
C SER A 588 -9.07 -13.75 5.19
N GLY A 589 -7.75 -13.95 5.38
CA GLY A 589 -7.13 -14.49 6.59
C GLY A 589 -7.28 -16.00 6.73
N ARG A 590 -7.53 -16.72 5.64
CA ARG A 590 -7.60 -18.19 5.60
C ARG A 590 -6.28 -18.84 5.22
N PHE A 591 -5.47 -18.16 4.43
CA PHE A 591 -4.24 -18.71 3.86
C PHE A 591 -3.04 -17.83 4.17
N VAL A 592 -1.89 -18.46 4.28
CA VAL A 592 -0.58 -17.80 4.43
C VAL A 592 0.31 -18.26 3.29
N ALA A 593 0.86 -17.31 2.56
CA ALA A 593 1.90 -17.59 1.59
C ALA A 593 3.28 -17.25 2.16
N THR A 594 4.24 -18.10 1.98
CA THR A 594 5.64 -17.87 2.30
C THR A 594 6.47 -18.14 1.06
N TRP A 595 7.54 -17.41 0.86
CA TRP A 595 8.37 -17.64 -0.32
C TRP A 595 9.84 -17.32 -0.10
N ALA A 596 10.66 -17.99 -0.92
CA ALA A 596 12.10 -17.75 -1.03
C ALA A 596 12.40 -17.12 -2.41
N SER A 597 12.80 -15.85 -2.43
CA SER A 597 13.03 -15.08 -3.65
C SER A 597 14.48 -15.18 -4.12
N VAL A 598 14.68 -15.37 -5.43
CA VAL A 598 16.02 -15.33 -6.05
C VAL A 598 16.75 -13.99 -5.87
N TRP A 599 16.04 -12.92 -5.62
CA TRP A 599 16.67 -11.62 -5.33
C TRP A 599 17.42 -11.57 -4.00
N LYS A 600 17.07 -12.45 -3.06
CA LYS A 600 17.63 -12.48 -1.70
C LYS A 600 18.35 -13.81 -1.39
N HIS A 601 17.95 -14.88 -2.01
CA HIS A 601 18.47 -16.23 -1.77
C HIS A 601 18.55 -17.03 -3.08
N THR A 602 19.64 -17.76 -3.31
CA THR A 602 19.90 -18.43 -4.60
C THR A 602 19.48 -19.89 -4.66
N MET A 603 19.12 -20.50 -3.53
CA MET A 603 18.79 -21.92 -3.42
C MET A 603 17.34 -22.12 -2.98
N GLU A 604 16.72 -23.20 -3.45
CA GLU A 604 15.36 -23.62 -3.05
C GLU A 604 14.30 -22.51 -3.20
N ASN A 605 14.34 -21.84 -4.37
CA ASN A 605 13.40 -20.78 -4.65
C ASN A 605 12.01 -21.33 -4.96
N GLY A 606 10.99 -20.66 -4.47
CA GLY A 606 9.60 -21.05 -4.67
C GLY A 606 8.68 -20.43 -3.63
N TYR A 607 7.47 -20.96 -3.55
CA TYR A 607 6.50 -20.49 -2.58
C TYR A 607 5.73 -21.65 -1.97
N HIS A 608 5.33 -21.51 -0.71
CA HIS A 608 4.44 -22.42 -0.01
C HIS A 608 3.16 -21.70 0.38
N ILE A 609 2.04 -22.42 0.36
CA ILE A 609 0.76 -21.94 0.87
C ILE A 609 0.32 -22.86 2.00
N TYR A 610 0.04 -22.23 3.14
CA TYR A 610 -0.49 -22.88 4.34
C TYR A 610 -1.91 -22.39 4.60
N ASP A 611 -2.69 -23.21 5.28
CA ASP A 611 -3.93 -22.73 5.87
C ASP A 611 -3.64 -21.87 7.13
N PHE A 612 -4.69 -21.29 7.72
CA PHE A 612 -4.55 -20.48 8.93
C PHE A 612 -4.05 -21.27 10.17
N ARG A 613 -4.11 -22.59 10.14
CA ARG A 613 -3.61 -23.47 11.18
C ARG A 613 -2.14 -23.84 10.99
N GLY A 614 -1.58 -23.59 9.83
CA GLY A 614 -0.22 -23.95 9.47
C GLY A 614 -0.09 -25.32 8.79
N GLU A 615 -1.19 -25.91 8.30
CA GLU A 615 -1.13 -27.10 7.47
C GLU A 615 -0.65 -26.69 6.06
N ALA A 616 0.33 -27.40 5.55
CA ALA A 616 0.85 -27.17 4.20
C ALA A 616 -0.19 -27.66 3.17
N LEU A 617 -0.70 -26.72 2.38
CA LEU A 617 -1.64 -27.01 1.29
C LEU A 617 -0.92 -27.20 -0.03
N ARG A 618 0.14 -26.42 -0.26
CA ARG A 618 0.93 -26.46 -1.48
C ARG A 618 2.36 -26.03 -1.23
N GLU A 619 3.28 -26.77 -1.81
CA GLU A 619 4.71 -26.47 -1.82
C GLU A 619 5.18 -26.52 -3.27
N GLU A 620 5.51 -25.35 -3.82
CA GLU A 620 5.86 -25.21 -5.24
C GLU A 620 7.30 -24.70 -5.38
N PRO A 621 8.25 -25.56 -5.70
CA PRO A 621 9.55 -25.14 -6.13
C PRO A 621 9.44 -24.51 -7.52
N VAL A 622 9.90 -23.27 -7.66
CA VAL A 622 9.81 -22.50 -8.90
C VAL A 622 11.18 -21.96 -9.28
N ASP A 623 11.69 -22.36 -10.44
CA ASP A 623 12.97 -21.87 -10.94
C ASP A 623 12.91 -20.35 -11.22
N LYS A 624 13.98 -19.64 -10.83
CA LYS A 624 14.11 -18.19 -10.98
C LYS A 624 12.93 -17.40 -10.39
N PHE A 625 12.39 -17.90 -9.29
CA PHE A 625 11.29 -17.27 -8.60
C PHE A 625 11.69 -15.91 -8.01
N LYS A 626 10.95 -14.85 -8.36
CA LYS A 626 11.26 -13.48 -7.97
C LYS A 626 10.31 -12.95 -6.91
N GLN A 627 9.00 -13.05 -7.13
CA GLN A 627 8.01 -12.39 -6.27
C GLN A 627 6.68 -13.14 -6.24
N PHE A 628 6.07 -13.18 -5.08
CA PHE A 628 4.68 -13.53 -4.83
C PHE A 628 3.98 -12.31 -4.22
N SER A 629 2.70 -12.09 -4.49
CA SER A 629 1.87 -11.16 -3.72
C SER A 629 0.39 -11.48 -3.89
N TRP A 630 -0.33 -11.52 -2.77
CA TRP A 630 -1.79 -11.61 -2.77
C TRP A 630 -2.41 -10.33 -3.32
N ARG A 631 -3.52 -10.47 -4.05
CA ARG A 631 -4.31 -9.33 -4.49
C ARG A 631 -5.11 -8.76 -3.31
N PRO A 632 -4.85 -7.51 -2.86
CA PRO A 632 -5.58 -6.92 -1.75
C PRO A 632 -7.08 -6.81 -2.06
N ARG A 633 -7.93 -6.90 -1.04
CA ARG A 633 -9.37 -6.64 -1.16
C ARG A 633 -9.73 -5.25 -0.63
N PRO A 634 -10.62 -4.51 -1.30
CA PRO A 634 -11.18 -3.29 -0.74
C PRO A 634 -12.02 -3.61 0.51
N ALA A 635 -12.34 -2.58 1.29
CA ALA A 635 -13.36 -2.71 2.31
C ALA A 635 -14.68 -3.21 1.67
N THR A 636 -15.50 -3.91 2.47
CA THR A 636 -16.77 -4.45 1.98
C THR A 636 -17.63 -3.40 1.29
N LEU A 637 -18.19 -3.74 0.14
CA LEU A 637 -19.11 -2.89 -0.62
C LEU A 637 -20.54 -2.96 -0.08
N LEU A 638 -20.82 -3.91 0.82
CA LEU A 638 -22.11 -4.13 1.42
C LEU A 638 -22.48 -3.01 2.40
N THR A 639 -23.70 -2.55 2.36
CA THR A 639 -24.25 -1.61 3.35
C THR A 639 -24.29 -2.25 4.74
N LYS A 640 -24.35 -1.44 5.80
CA LYS A 640 -24.46 -1.96 7.17
C LYS A 640 -25.71 -2.82 7.39
N GLU A 641 -26.79 -2.53 6.66
CA GLU A 641 -28.05 -3.26 6.71
C GLU A 641 -27.93 -4.62 6.05
N GLU A 642 -27.35 -4.69 4.85
CA GLU A 642 -27.02 -5.95 4.16
C GLU A 642 -26.10 -6.82 4.98
N GLN A 643 -25.04 -6.25 5.59
CA GLN A 643 -24.15 -6.99 6.49
C GLN A 643 -24.91 -7.59 7.69
N LYS A 644 -25.87 -6.86 8.29
CA LYS A 644 -26.71 -7.39 9.36
C LYS A 644 -27.62 -8.52 8.89
N GLN A 645 -28.17 -8.40 7.69
CA GLN A 645 -29.03 -9.42 7.09
C GLN A 645 -28.23 -10.70 6.81
N ILE A 646 -27.03 -10.59 6.22
CA ILE A 646 -26.16 -11.73 5.98
C ILE A 646 -25.79 -12.42 7.30
N ARG A 647 -25.44 -11.65 8.35
CA ARG A 647 -25.13 -12.23 9.68
C ARG A 647 -26.30 -12.98 10.30
N LYS A 648 -27.54 -12.54 10.06
CA LYS A 648 -28.73 -13.26 10.54
C LYS A 648 -28.93 -14.58 9.80
N ASN A 649 -28.60 -14.60 8.51
CA ASN A 649 -28.80 -15.75 7.63
C ASN A 649 -27.48 -16.53 7.40
N LEU A 650 -26.51 -16.40 8.31
CA LEU A 650 -25.19 -17.00 8.15
C LEU A 650 -25.25 -18.52 7.93
N ARG A 651 -26.16 -19.22 8.61
CA ARG A 651 -26.36 -20.67 8.45
C ARG A 651 -26.79 -21.05 7.03
N GLU A 652 -27.57 -20.21 6.37
CA GLU A 652 -28.01 -20.47 4.97
C GLU A 652 -26.82 -20.36 4.01
N TYR A 653 -25.94 -19.37 4.23
CA TYR A 653 -24.72 -19.19 3.41
C TYR A 653 -23.62 -20.20 3.72
N SER A 654 -23.50 -20.67 4.97
CA SER A 654 -22.48 -21.64 5.38
C SER A 654 -22.83 -23.06 4.92
N ARG A 655 -24.09 -23.40 4.76
CA ARG A 655 -24.55 -24.76 4.45
C ARG A 655 -23.87 -25.39 3.23
N THR A 656 -23.59 -24.61 2.19
CA THR A 656 -22.89 -25.10 1.00
C THR A 656 -21.45 -25.49 1.31
N PHE A 657 -20.78 -24.67 2.16
CA PHE A 657 -19.40 -24.94 2.58
C PHE A 657 -19.32 -26.09 3.58
N ASP A 658 -20.30 -26.22 4.47
CA ASP A 658 -20.39 -27.33 5.43
C ASP A 658 -20.52 -28.67 4.67
N GLN A 659 -21.30 -28.72 3.58
CA GLN A 659 -21.40 -29.89 2.71
C GLN A 659 -20.09 -30.20 1.97
N GLU A 660 -19.43 -29.16 1.42
CA GLU A 660 -18.13 -29.33 0.76
C GLU A 660 -17.05 -29.82 1.73
N ASP A 661 -17.07 -29.36 2.98
CA ASP A 661 -16.11 -29.77 4.01
C ASP A 661 -16.36 -31.22 4.44
N ALA A 662 -17.60 -31.64 4.58
CA ALA A 662 -17.98 -33.02 4.85
C ALA A 662 -17.57 -33.96 3.70
N ASP A 663 -17.83 -33.57 2.46
CA ASP A 663 -17.42 -34.35 1.28
C ASP A 663 -15.88 -34.48 1.18
N ARG A 664 -15.14 -33.43 1.56
CA ARG A 664 -13.67 -33.48 1.62
C ARG A 664 -13.17 -34.39 2.74
N GLY A 665 -13.77 -34.34 3.90
CA GLY A 665 -13.46 -35.24 5.01
C GLY A 665 -13.63 -36.69 4.58
N ALA A 666 -14.79 -37.02 4.04
CA ALA A 666 -15.06 -38.38 3.54
C ALA A 666 -14.08 -38.84 2.44
N SER A 667 -13.71 -37.94 1.51
CA SER A 667 -12.74 -38.28 0.46
C SER A 667 -11.31 -38.43 0.99
N ALA A 668 -10.92 -37.65 1.99
CA ALA A 668 -9.61 -37.78 2.64
C ALA A 668 -9.50 -39.08 3.43
N ASP A 669 -10.54 -39.48 4.15
CA ASP A 669 -10.60 -40.76 4.87
C ASP A 669 -10.55 -41.92 3.91
N LEU A 670 -11.24 -41.86 2.78
CA LEU A 670 -11.19 -42.84 1.71
C LEU A 670 -9.78 -42.98 1.11
N ALA A 671 -9.10 -41.83 0.87
CA ALA A 671 -7.72 -41.84 0.35
C ALA A 671 -6.73 -42.44 1.35
N VAL A 672 -6.89 -42.20 2.65
CA VAL A 672 -6.08 -42.83 3.71
C VAL A 672 -6.29 -44.35 3.75
N VAL A 673 -7.53 -44.78 3.62
CA VAL A 673 -7.88 -46.20 3.59
C VAL A 673 -7.29 -46.88 2.34
N GLU A 674 -7.38 -46.20 1.16
CA GLU A 674 -6.77 -46.70 -0.06
C GLU A 674 -5.24 -46.75 0.00
N ALA A 675 -4.60 -45.74 0.54
CA ALA A 675 -3.15 -45.72 0.74
C ALA A 675 -2.69 -46.83 1.70
N ARG A 676 -3.42 -47.08 2.79
CA ARG A 676 -3.16 -48.18 3.73
C ARG A 676 -3.33 -49.54 3.07
N ARG A 677 -4.35 -49.69 2.23
CA ARG A 677 -4.60 -50.90 1.45
C ARG A 677 -3.49 -51.15 0.45
N HIS A 678 -3.02 -50.11 -0.22
CA HIS A 678 -1.90 -50.19 -1.16
C HIS A 678 -0.61 -50.65 -0.48
N LEU A 679 -0.26 -50.05 0.65
CA LEU A 679 0.90 -50.40 1.47
C LEU A 679 0.83 -51.86 1.98
N LEU A 680 -0.35 -52.31 2.38
CA LEU A 680 -0.56 -53.70 2.80
C LEU A 680 -0.36 -54.68 1.64
N ASN A 681 -0.88 -54.35 0.46
CA ASN A 681 -0.69 -55.17 -0.74
C ASN A 681 0.78 -55.25 -1.15
N GLU A 682 1.50 -54.12 -1.18
CA GLU A 682 2.94 -54.09 -1.47
C GLU A 682 3.73 -54.91 -0.42
N TRP A 683 3.36 -54.84 0.86
CA TRP A 683 3.99 -55.65 1.89
C TRP A 683 3.73 -57.17 1.70
N TYR A 684 2.52 -57.56 1.29
CA TYR A 684 2.20 -58.96 0.99
C TYR A 684 2.96 -59.49 -0.22
N GLU A 685 3.03 -58.71 -1.30
CA GLU A 685 3.81 -59.03 -2.50
C GLU A 685 5.31 -59.16 -2.19
N TRP A 686 5.84 -58.20 -1.40
CA TRP A 686 7.24 -58.29 -0.97
C TRP A 686 7.51 -59.53 -0.14
N ARG A 687 6.61 -59.87 0.76
CA ARG A 687 6.72 -61.02 1.63
C ARG A 687 6.67 -62.31 0.82
N GLU A 688 5.75 -62.45 -0.12
CA GLU A 688 5.62 -63.61 -1.02
C GLU A 688 6.89 -63.78 -1.87
N ASN A 689 7.45 -62.70 -2.40
CA ASN A 689 8.72 -62.72 -3.12
C ASN A 689 9.89 -63.19 -2.26
N MET A 690 9.99 -62.67 -1.03
CA MET A 690 11.03 -63.08 -0.08
C MET A 690 10.90 -64.54 0.34
N GLU A 691 9.68 -65.06 0.55
CA GLU A 691 9.43 -66.47 0.86
C GLU A 691 9.81 -67.39 -0.34
N ALA A 692 9.54 -66.90 -1.56
CA ALA A 692 9.94 -67.60 -2.78
C ALA A 692 11.48 -67.67 -2.95
N GLU A 693 12.17 -66.52 -2.72
CA GLU A 693 13.64 -66.45 -2.74
C GLU A 693 14.29 -67.39 -1.69
N LEU A 694 13.77 -67.36 -0.48
CA LEU A 694 14.23 -68.26 0.60
C LEU A 694 13.98 -69.71 0.32
N ALA A 695 12.86 -70.03 -0.33
CA ALA A 695 12.57 -71.42 -0.78
C ALA A 695 13.55 -71.87 -1.87
N GLU A 696 13.89 -70.99 -2.83
CA GLU A 696 14.90 -71.34 -3.87
C GLU A 696 16.31 -71.45 -3.27
N GLU A 697 16.71 -70.61 -2.33
CA GLU A 697 18.00 -70.69 -1.65
C GLU A 697 18.15 -71.96 -0.82
N ARG A 698 17.08 -72.42 -0.17
CA ARG A 698 17.05 -73.66 0.58
C ARG A 698 17.14 -74.89 -0.36
N GLU A 699 16.47 -74.80 -1.51
CA GLU A 699 16.55 -75.87 -2.52
C GLU A 699 17.97 -75.98 -3.12
N ARG A 700 18.64 -74.82 -3.38
CA ARG A 700 20.06 -74.79 -3.81
C ARG A 700 21.02 -75.31 -2.77
N ALA A 701 20.71 -75.11 -1.49
CA ALA A 701 21.52 -75.54 -0.34
C ALA A 701 21.25 -77.04 0.04
N GLY A 702 20.27 -77.72 -0.59
CA GLY A 702 19.93 -79.12 -0.31
C GLY A 702 19.31 -79.32 1.11
N LEU A 703 18.70 -78.30 1.69
CA LEU A 703 18.05 -78.32 3.00
C LEU A 703 16.59 -78.80 2.86
N PRO A 704 16.04 -79.63 3.82
CA PRO A 704 14.65 -80.07 3.78
C PRO A 704 13.67 -78.88 3.91
N LYS A 705 12.50 -78.99 3.21
CA LYS A 705 11.41 -78.00 3.33
C LYS A 705 10.94 -77.87 4.79
N ASP A 706 10.76 -76.70 5.22
CA ASP A 706 10.35 -76.40 6.61
C ASP A 706 8.88 -76.83 6.83
N PRO A 707 8.56 -77.70 7.78
CA PRO A 707 7.20 -78.17 7.99
C PRO A 707 6.23 -77.14 8.47
N HIS A 708 6.74 -75.93 8.87
CA HIS A 708 5.89 -74.86 9.32
C HIS A 708 5.39 -73.89 8.22
N THR A 709 5.86 -74.04 6.98
CA THR A 709 5.47 -73.14 5.87
C THR A 709 3.97 -73.29 5.59
N HIS A 710 3.42 -74.47 5.60
CA HIS A 710 1.98 -74.70 5.36
C HIS A 710 1.06 -74.18 6.48
N LEU A 711 1.53 -74.12 7.72
CA LEU A 711 0.79 -73.60 8.86
C LEU A 711 0.80 -72.07 8.89
N LEU A 712 1.88 -71.49 8.44
CA LEU A 712 2.00 -70.01 8.28
C LEU A 712 1.18 -69.53 7.09
N GLU A 713 1.19 -70.24 5.94
CA GLU A 713 0.34 -69.95 4.79
C GLU A 713 -1.16 -70.00 5.12
N ALA A 714 -1.59 -71.01 5.88
CA ALA A 714 -2.98 -71.11 6.32
C ALA A 714 -3.38 -70.01 7.29
N LYS A 715 -2.51 -69.65 8.25
CA LYS A 715 -2.75 -68.56 9.20
C LYS A 715 -2.71 -67.20 8.51
N THR A 716 -1.82 -66.99 7.52
CA THR A 716 -1.72 -65.74 6.78
C THR A 716 -2.95 -65.51 5.92
N LYS A 717 -3.46 -66.54 5.23
CA LYS A 717 -4.71 -66.45 4.49
C LYS A 717 -5.92 -66.19 5.36
N THR A 718 -5.95 -66.78 6.57
CA THR A 718 -7.05 -66.54 7.53
C THR A 718 -6.99 -65.16 8.11
N LEU A 719 -5.79 -64.62 8.41
CA LEU A 719 -5.60 -63.21 8.87
C LEU A 719 -5.91 -62.20 7.75
N GLN A 720 -5.53 -62.49 6.51
CA GLN A 720 -5.87 -61.63 5.37
C GLN A 720 -7.39 -61.51 5.16
N VAL A 721 -8.13 -62.58 5.33
CA VAL A 721 -9.59 -62.57 5.22
C VAL A 721 -10.21 -61.88 6.44
N ALA A 722 -9.69 -62.11 7.64
CA ALA A 722 -10.18 -61.48 8.86
C ALA A 722 -9.90 -59.94 8.92
N ASP A 723 -8.69 -59.50 8.48
CA ASP A 723 -8.37 -58.07 8.39
C ASP A 723 -9.19 -57.36 7.31
N GLN A 724 -9.50 -58.03 6.18
CA GLN A 724 -10.38 -57.47 5.15
C GLN A 724 -11.84 -57.39 5.62
N GLU A 725 -12.34 -58.36 6.37
CA GLU A 725 -13.68 -58.31 6.95
C GLU A 725 -13.79 -57.29 8.05
N GLN A 726 -12.79 -57.13 8.94
CA GLN A 726 -12.79 -56.15 10.02
C GLN A 726 -12.73 -54.72 9.51
N VAL A 727 -11.93 -54.41 8.48
CA VAL A 727 -11.86 -53.09 7.83
C VAL A 727 -13.18 -52.73 7.15
N VAL A 728 -13.88 -53.72 6.57
CA VAL A 728 -15.18 -53.48 5.93
C VAL A 728 -16.28 -53.31 7.00
N GLU A 729 -16.23 -54.00 8.13
CA GLU A 729 -17.18 -53.82 9.23
C GLU A 729 -16.99 -52.48 9.93
N GLU A 730 -15.74 -52.04 10.23
CA GLU A 730 -15.47 -50.71 10.80
C GLU A 730 -15.96 -49.57 9.87
N ILE A 731 -15.72 -49.67 8.56
CA ILE A 731 -16.18 -48.66 7.61
C ILE A 731 -17.72 -48.63 7.52
N VAL A 732 -18.37 -49.76 7.60
CA VAL A 732 -19.84 -49.84 7.55
C VAL A 732 -20.48 -49.34 8.84
N GLU A 733 -19.88 -49.59 10.02
CA GLU A 733 -20.34 -49.05 11.29
C GLU A 733 -20.18 -47.56 11.36
N ASP A 734 -19.02 -46.97 10.97
CA ASP A 734 -18.78 -45.53 10.94
C ASP A 734 -19.76 -44.82 10.00
N VAL A 735 -20.00 -45.36 8.80
CA VAL A 735 -20.95 -44.80 7.83
C VAL A 735 -22.40 -44.92 8.31
N LEU A 736 -22.74 -45.94 9.10
CA LEU A 736 -24.08 -46.09 9.68
C LEU A 736 -24.30 -45.17 10.88
N GLU A 737 -23.31 -44.94 11.74
CA GLU A 737 -23.38 -43.97 12.83
C GLU A 737 -23.52 -42.51 12.31
N GLU A 738 -22.73 -42.12 11.28
CA GLU A 738 -22.87 -40.80 10.66
C GLU A 738 -24.26 -40.59 10.01
N THR A 739 -24.83 -41.65 9.40
CA THR A 739 -26.17 -41.53 8.80
C THR A 739 -27.28 -41.49 9.84
N GLU A 740 -27.13 -42.10 11.01
CA GLU A 740 -28.11 -41.99 12.11
C GLU A 740 -28.06 -40.65 12.81
N GLU A 741 -26.89 -40.00 13.02
CA GLU A 741 -26.78 -38.66 13.57
C GLU A 741 -27.43 -37.59 12.67
N VAL A 742 -27.35 -37.74 11.35
CA VAL A 742 -27.98 -36.81 10.39
C VAL A 742 -29.51 -36.92 10.35
N VAL A 743 -30.08 -38.05 10.77
CA VAL A 743 -31.54 -38.23 10.77
C VAL A 743 -32.20 -37.79 12.08
N VAL A 744 -31.47 -37.61 13.17
CA VAL A 744 -32.00 -37.24 14.49
C VAL A 744 -31.74 -35.77 14.84
N GLY A 745 -30.99 -35.00 14.06
CA GLY A 745 -30.77 -33.54 14.20
C GLY A 745 -31.68 -32.73 13.23
#